data_dc92a5e5c7d090671bd16d4968331f8e
#
_entry.id   dc92a5e5c7d090671bd16d4968331f8e
#
_cell.length_a   1.000
_cell.length_b   1.000
_cell.length_c   1.000
_cell.angle_alpha   90.00
_cell.angle_beta   90.00
_cell.angle_gamma   90.00
#
_symmetry.space_group_name_H-M   'P 1'
#
loop_
_entity.id
_entity.type
_entity.pdbx_description
1 polymer ?
#
loop_
_entity_poly.entity_id
_entity_poly.type
_entity_poly.pdbx_seq_one_letter_code
_entity_poly.pdbx_strand_id
1 'polypeptide(L)'
;MLAEVGSILVGLALAAALYASLATLLAIRRADRRWAKSGRNGVYVVAALLGLALLALLGAFLGDEFQIRYVALHSSRDLPLYLKASAVWAGQEGSLLLWSFLQALFAALVVGFPTERTRKLVPWASVFLNILTAFFSAVTLFLSNPLARQAAISPDGHGLNPLLRHPGMIFHPPAMYLGYVGLAVPFAFTLAALITRAVDGWPSASRRWTLVAWLFLGLGLMLGARWAYDVLGWGGYWGWDPVENAGLMPWLTATALLHGTVMQEQQRGFRWWNSLLSTFSFVLVLFGTFTTRSGLIQSVHAFVHSNLGPYFLAAIALALVGSLALMINRRSILTAPIPVEGLLSRDGMVVLTILLLLGITVSVLIGSVLPTLTEALVGRRFEAGPAWFDRVTGPQFAVLALVMGICPLLWRAAGGLRRVRRHGWPALLGAGVVTIAAGLVGFSRPISLVSFAVVGLAGGTALGQIGRDIARSSRRGDSGGLSAVWRSVGRNRRRFGGYLVHVGVVLVGLGIIGTRLHSLEAEVVLSPGEPVAVGGYTLVYEDLRQESAGDRRTTWASISVYRNGRSGTYLATLKPRIDRYVNFEQAIAVPALRMGLREDLYLILFWWSEDGLVQVKVIVNPLVSFLWLGGLVLLVGGALALWPRVRPRPSASDRRRSALSARLSAVGVGIRSRRRRRKRLFPAPRAQQRAVSIAVGLVAGLLVLVAGAVAMWRPGERFIAQPPGWQPAGRPLSGQPAPDFTFRLLDGSALTLADLRGRVVVLNFWATWCSPCGEELPALQAVWADYQAQGLVVVGVAVQEGEAEVREMAAQFGVTFPLGMDPGEHVATAYGITGVPETFVIDPQGRVAHVHIGPVGASELKRELESILER
;
A
#
# COMPACT_ATOMS: atom_id res chain seq x y z
N MET A 1 30.59 -2.22 -23.69
CA MET A 1 31.31 -3.11 -22.74
C MET A 1 30.48 -3.42 -21.50
N LEU A 2 29.96 -2.41 -20.73
CA LEU A 2 29.15 -2.69 -19.53
C LEU A 2 27.86 -3.46 -19.83
N ALA A 3 27.23 -3.19 -20.97
CA ALA A 3 26.02 -3.88 -21.42
C ALA A 3 26.20 -5.39 -21.60
N GLU A 4 27.26 -5.78 -22.31
CA GLU A 4 27.57 -7.20 -22.58
C GLU A 4 28.00 -7.90 -21.29
N VAL A 5 28.95 -7.29 -20.57
CA VAL A 5 29.45 -7.88 -19.33
C VAL A 5 28.31 -8.09 -18.33
N GLY A 6 27.46 -7.11 -18.15
CA GLY A 6 26.32 -7.22 -17.22
C GLY A 6 25.31 -8.30 -17.67
N SER A 7 24.96 -8.39 -18.94
CA SER A 7 24.08 -9.42 -19.46
C SER A 7 24.69 -10.83 -19.31
N ILE A 8 25.98 -10.99 -19.58
CA ILE A 8 26.71 -12.25 -19.35
C ILE A 8 26.68 -12.63 -17.87
N LEU A 9 26.90 -11.66 -16.97
CA LEU A 9 26.84 -11.91 -15.51
C LEU A 9 25.47 -12.42 -15.07
N VAL A 10 24.36 -11.87 -15.60
CA VAL A 10 23.00 -12.37 -15.32
C VAL A 10 22.81 -13.79 -15.88
N GLY A 11 23.31 -14.07 -17.10
CA GLY A 11 23.26 -15.41 -17.71
C GLY A 11 24.06 -16.45 -16.90
N LEU A 12 25.27 -16.10 -16.47
CA LEU A 12 26.10 -16.93 -15.60
C LEU A 12 25.44 -17.15 -14.23
N ALA A 13 24.77 -16.13 -13.67
CA ALA A 13 24.03 -16.25 -12.42
C ALA A 13 22.84 -17.21 -12.55
N LEU A 14 22.11 -17.17 -13.64
CA LEU A 14 21.03 -18.13 -13.95
C LEU A 14 21.59 -19.56 -13.99
N ALA A 15 22.66 -19.80 -14.76
CA ALA A 15 23.31 -21.11 -14.84
C ALA A 15 23.82 -21.60 -13.48
N ALA A 16 24.45 -20.69 -12.71
CA ALA A 16 24.94 -21.00 -11.37
C ALA A 16 23.81 -21.30 -10.37
N ALA A 17 22.64 -20.64 -10.48
CA ALA A 17 21.48 -20.90 -9.63
C ALA A 17 20.88 -22.29 -9.90
N LEU A 18 20.77 -22.67 -11.17
CA LEU A 18 20.35 -24.02 -11.58
C LEU A 18 21.34 -25.08 -11.11
N TYR A 19 22.65 -24.83 -11.30
CA TYR A 19 23.72 -25.71 -10.80
C TYR A 19 23.67 -25.84 -9.28
N ALA A 20 23.54 -24.74 -8.52
CA ALA A 20 23.48 -24.77 -7.06
C ALA A 20 22.28 -25.58 -6.55
N SER A 21 21.13 -25.47 -7.25
CA SER A 21 19.93 -26.28 -6.96
C SER A 21 20.20 -27.76 -7.20
N LEU A 22 20.76 -28.11 -8.36
CA LEU A 22 21.08 -29.50 -8.72
C LEU A 22 22.13 -30.12 -7.78
N ALA A 23 23.22 -29.40 -7.52
CA ALA A 23 24.28 -29.84 -6.62
C ALA A 23 23.74 -30.08 -5.19
N THR A 24 22.84 -29.21 -4.71
CA THR A 24 22.20 -29.39 -3.41
C THR A 24 21.24 -30.59 -3.40
N LEU A 25 20.47 -30.83 -4.47
CA LEU A 25 19.62 -32.02 -4.61
C LEU A 25 20.43 -33.30 -4.63
N LEU A 26 21.56 -33.32 -5.36
CA LEU A 26 22.49 -34.45 -5.37
C LEU A 26 23.11 -34.71 -3.98
N ALA A 27 23.47 -33.63 -3.28
CA ALA A 27 23.94 -33.73 -1.88
C ALA A 27 22.91 -34.37 -0.95
N ILE A 28 21.64 -34.00 -1.10
CA ILE A 28 20.53 -34.56 -0.30
C ILE A 28 20.34 -36.06 -0.63
N ARG A 29 20.33 -36.41 -1.94
CA ARG A 29 20.10 -37.80 -2.39
C ARG A 29 21.26 -38.74 -2.06
N ARG A 30 22.51 -38.27 -2.24
CA ARG A 30 23.72 -39.08 -2.05
C ARG A 30 24.35 -38.97 -0.66
N ALA A 31 23.81 -38.08 0.18
CA ALA A 31 24.38 -37.72 1.49
C ALA A 31 25.88 -37.32 1.42
N ASP A 32 26.30 -36.75 0.29
CA ASP A 32 27.68 -36.40 -0.02
C ASP A 32 28.01 -34.94 0.37
N ARG A 33 29.02 -34.79 1.23
CA ARG A 33 29.50 -33.50 1.71
C ARG A 33 30.16 -32.63 0.62
N ARG A 34 30.75 -33.25 -0.43
CA ARG A 34 31.36 -32.52 -1.54
C ARG A 34 30.31 -31.76 -2.33
N TRP A 35 29.22 -32.42 -2.69
CA TRP A 35 28.09 -31.80 -3.37
C TRP A 35 27.41 -30.75 -2.51
N ALA A 36 27.30 -30.97 -1.18
CA ALA A 36 26.75 -29.98 -0.27
C ALA A 36 27.63 -28.70 -0.19
N LYS A 37 28.95 -28.85 -0.18
CA LYS A 37 29.90 -27.72 -0.23
C LYS A 37 29.79 -26.99 -1.57
N SER A 38 29.75 -27.74 -2.69
CA SER A 38 29.65 -27.19 -4.02
C SER A 38 28.34 -26.41 -4.23
N GLY A 39 27.19 -26.98 -3.89
CA GLY A 39 25.90 -26.27 -3.93
C GLY A 39 25.88 -25.00 -3.10
N ARG A 40 26.43 -25.05 -1.86
CA ARG A 40 26.57 -23.87 -1.00
C ARG A 40 27.44 -22.79 -1.63
N ASN A 41 28.58 -23.14 -2.20
CA ASN A 41 29.46 -22.17 -2.88
C ASN A 41 28.78 -21.59 -4.12
N GLY A 42 27.99 -22.41 -4.86
CA GLY A 42 27.18 -21.94 -5.98
C GLY A 42 26.22 -20.82 -5.58
N VAL A 43 25.56 -20.93 -4.39
CA VAL A 43 24.67 -19.86 -3.91
C VAL A 43 25.41 -18.53 -3.73
N TYR A 44 26.63 -18.56 -3.18
CA TYR A 44 27.44 -17.35 -3.03
C TYR A 44 27.89 -16.77 -4.38
N VAL A 45 28.25 -17.64 -5.33
CA VAL A 45 28.59 -17.22 -6.69
C VAL A 45 27.41 -16.53 -7.36
N VAL A 46 26.19 -17.05 -7.23
CA VAL A 46 24.97 -16.39 -7.76
C VAL A 46 24.80 -14.99 -7.20
N ALA A 47 24.91 -14.84 -5.87
CA ALA A 47 24.77 -13.55 -5.23
C ALA A 47 25.87 -12.55 -5.67
N ALA A 48 27.11 -13.02 -5.84
CA ALA A 48 28.21 -12.20 -6.33
C ALA A 48 28.00 -11.75 -7.78
N LEU A 49 27.60 -12.67 -8.69
CA LEU A 49 27.36 -12.37 -10.09
C LEU A 49 26.23 -11.34 -10.29
N LEU A 50 25.09 -11.54 -9.60
CA LEU A 50 23.98 -10.58 -9.67
C LEU A 50 24.33 -9.23 -9.02
N GLY A 51 25.13 -9.25 -7.96
CA GLY A 51 25.66 -8.03 -7.37
C GLY A 51 26.57 -7.26 -8.34
N LEU A 52 27.45 -7.96 -9.06
CA LEU A 52 28.31 -7.35 -10.09
C LEU A 52 27.48 -6.85 -11.28
N ALA A 53 26.43 -7.57 -11.71
CA ALA A 53 25.52 -7.10 -12.75
C ALA A 53 24.77 -5.82 -12.34
N LEU A 54 24.33 -5.73 -11.09
CA LEU A 54 23.70 -4.53 -10.55
C LEU A 54 24.68 -3.35 -10.46
N LEU A 55 25.95 -3.61 -10.09
CA LEU A 55 27.00 -2.60 -10.09
C LEU A 55 27.36 -2.15 -11.52
N ALA A 56 27.34 -3.06 -12.51
CA ALA A 56 27.54 -2.71 -13.92
C ALA A 56 26.43 -1.77 -14.41
N LEU A 57 25.15 -2.04 -14.06
CA LEU A 57 24.02 -1.16 -14.39
C LEU A 57 24.17 0.20 -13.67
N LEU A 58 24.54 0.22 -12.39
CA LEU A 58 24.80 1.45 -11.65
C LEU A 58 25.93 2.25 -12.33
N GLY A 59 27.03 1.59 -12.71
CA GLY A 59 28.14 2.23 -13.44
C GLY A 59 27.69 2.82 -14.77
N ALA A 60 26.77 2.16 -15.48
CA ALA A 60 26.19 2.66 -16.72
C ALA A 60 25.33 3.94 -16.51
N PHE A 61 24.56 4.01 -15.43
CA PHE A 61 23.84 5.23 -15.08
C PHE A 61 24.75 6.38 -14.69
N LEU A 62 25.78 6.10 -13.88
CA LEU A 62 26.73 7.13 -13.45
C LEU A 62 27.66 7.59 -14.58
N GLY A 63 27.90 6.75 -15.60
CA GLY A 63 28.71 7.04 -16.77
C GLY A 63 27.91 7.56 -17.98
N ASP A 64 26.60 7.79 -17.84
CA ASP A 64 25.71 8.27 -18.92
C ASP A 64 25.80 7.43 -20.20
N GLU A 65 25.81 6.09 -20.02
CA GLU A 65 25.93 5.11 -21.10
C GLU A 65 24.59 4.97 -21.89
N PHE A 66 24.20 6.01 -22.61
CA PHE A 66 22.92 6.07 -23.35
C PHE A 66 22.81 5.08 -24.52
N GLN A 67 23.86 4.34 -24.84
CA GLN A 67 23.76 3.15 -25.70
C GLN A 67 22.94 2.02 -25.05
N ILE A 68 22.73 2.03 -23.71
CA ILE A 68 21.88 1.12 -22.98
C ILE A 68 20.50 1.73 -22.94
N ARG A 69 19.50 1.07 -23.55
CA ARG A 69 18.13 1.57 -23.68
C ARG A 69 17.54 2.01 -22.34
N TYR A 70 17.72 1.21 -21.30
CA TYR A 70 17.18 1.50 -19.97
C TYR A 70 17.76 2.77 -19.36
N VAL A 71 19.07 3.01 -19.54
CA VAL A 71 19.75 4.23 -19.08
C VAL A 71 19.23 5.44 -19.84
N ALA A 72 19.11 5.35 -21.16
CA ALA A 72 18.61 6.41 -22.02
C ALA A 72 17.18 6.83 -21.67
N LEU A 73 16.31 5.88 -21.29
CA LEU A 73 14.92 6.14 -20.93
C LEU A 73 14.72 6.71 -19.51
N HIS A 74 15.70 6.53 -18.60
CA HIS A 74 15.51 6.85 -17.17
C HIS A 74 16.58 7.78 -16.60
N SER A 75 17.46 8.36 -17.43
CA SER A 75 18.51 9.27 -17.01
C SER A 75 18.71 10.39 -18.02
N SER A 76 19.42 11.45 -17.62
CA SER A 76 19.94 12.51 -18.47
C SER A 76 21.26 13.01 -17.91
N ARG A 77 22.05 13.75 -18.69
CA ARG A 77 23.35 14.30 -18.24
C ARG A 77 23.21 15.21 -17.04
N ASP A 78 22.17 16.04 -17.04
CA ASP A 78 21.87 17.02 -15.99
C ASP A 78 21.29 16.42 -14.70
N LEU A 79 20.91 15.12 -14.72
CA LEU A 79 20.30 14.47 -13.56
C LEU A 79 21.32 14.34 -12.41
N PRO A 80 21.00 14.80 -11.19
CA PRO A 80 21.88 14.67 -10.02
C PRO A 80 22.30 13.21 -9.77
N LEU A 81 23.55 12.97 -9.33
CA LEU A 81 24.12 11.64 -9.15
C LEU A 81 23.26 10.73 -8.25
N TYR A 82 22.67 11.27 -7.20
CA TYR A 82 21.80 10.48 -6.31
C TYR A 82 20.50 10.01 -7.00
N LEU A 83 19.98 10.79 -7.95
CA LEU A 83 18.85 10.38 -8.78
C LEU A 83 19.28 9.38 -9.85
N LYS A 84 20.45 9.55 -10.50
CA LYS A 84 21.03 8.53 -11.39
C LYS A 84 21.17 7.19 -10.67
N ALA A 85 21.66 7.19 -9.43
CA ALA A 85 21.77 5.98 -8.63
C ALA A 85 20.40 5.36 -8.30
N SER A 86 19.39 6.16 -8.00
CA SER A 86 18.02 5.66 -7.72
C SER A 86 17.27 5.23 -8.98
N ALA A 87 17.64 5.75 -10.14
CA ALA A 87 17.09 5.36 -11.43
C ALA A 87 17.39 3.89 -11.80
N VAL A 88 18.39 3.28 -11.19
CA VAL A 88 18.68 1.84 -11.33
C VAL A 88 17.45 0.96 -11.11
N TRP A 89 16.54 1.35 -10.23
CA TRP A 89 15.30 0.61 -9.95
C TRP A 89 14.03 1.38 -10.29
N ALA A 90 14.12 2.48 -11.04
CA ALA A 90 12.98 3.32 -11.39
C ALA A 90 12.01 2.65 -12.36
N GLY A 91 12.50 1.77 -13.23
CA GLY A 91 11.70 1.08 -14.22
C GLY A 91 11.61 -0.43 -13.95
N GLN A 92 10.86 -1.10 -14.81
CA GLN A 92 10.58 -2.52 -14.71
C GLN A 92 11.86 -3.37 -14.75
N GLU A 93 12.73 -3.10 -15.71
CA GLU A 93 13.92 -3.91 -16.00
C GLU A 93 14.93 -3.88 -14.85
N GLY A 94 15.30 -2.69 -14.41
CA GLY A 94 16.24 -2.50 -13.31
C GLY A 94 15.72 -3.00 -11.97
N SER A 95 14.41 -2.83 -11.73
CA SER A 95 13.75 -3.34 -10.53
C SER A 95 13.76 -4.88 -10.45
N LEU A 96 13.66 -5.58 -11.59
CA LEU A 96 13.77 -7.05 -11.67
C LEU A 96 15.21 -7.54 -11.42
N LEU A 97 16.21 -6.81 -11.88
CA LEU A 97 17.61 -7.12 -11.56
C LEU A 97 17.88 -6.94 -10.06
N LEU A 98 17.39 -5.84 -9.46
CA LEU A 98 17.47 -5.64 -8.01
C LEU A 98 16.75 -6.77 -7.24
N TRP A 99 15.57 -7.19 -7.70
CA TRP A 99 14.84 -8.33 -7.11
C TRP A 99 15.66 -9.61 -7.17
N SER A 100 16.23 -9.94 -8.35
CA SER A 100 17.06 -11.13 -8.56
C SER A 100 18.28 -11.12 -7.61
N PHE A 101 18.95 -9.98 -7.46
CA PHE A 101 20.06 -9.81 -6.53
C PHE A 101 19.64 -10.00 -5.08
N LEU A 102 18.55 -9.36 -4.64
CA LEU A 102 18.06 -9.49 -3.26
C LEU A 102 17.63 -10.93 -2.96
N GLN A 103 17.00 -11.63 -3.93
CA GLN A 103 16.61 -13.02 -3.81
C GLN A 103 17.84 -13.92 -3.59
N ALA A 104 18.91 -13.71 -4.36
CA ALA A 104 20.18 -14.42 -4.20
C ALA A 104 20.87 -14.07 -2.87
N LEU A 105 20.81 -12.81 -2.46
CA LEU A 105 21.36 -12.36 -1.17
C LEU A 105 20.66 -13.04 0.01
N PHE A 106 19.31 -13.11 0.01
CA PHE A 106 18.58 -13.84 1.04
C PHE A 106 18.91 -15.33 1.04
N ALA A 107 19.06 -15.96 -0.14
CA ALA A 107 19.51 -17.35 -0.24
C ALA A 107 20.90 -17.53 0.36
N ALA A 108 21.86 -16.65 0.05
CA ALA A 108 23.22 -16.66 0.60
C ALA A 108 23.21 -16.48 2.13
N LEU A 109 22.41 -15.57 2.66
CA LEU A 109 22.26 -15.36 4.11
C LEU A 109 21.65 -16.58 4.80
N VAL A 110 20.62 -17.22 4.23
CA VAL A 110 20.01 -18.44 4.79
C VAL A 110 21.03 -19.58 4.86
N VAL A 111 21.83 -19.75 3.83
CA VAL A 111 22.87 -20.79 3.75
C VAL A 111 24.08 -20.44 4.63
N GLY A 112 24.41 -19.15 4.77
CA GLY A 112 25.56 -18.67 5.55
C GLY A 112 25.36 -18.72 7.07
N PHE A 113 24.12 -18.56 7.53
CA PHE A 113 23.80 -18.48 8.96
C PHE A 113 22.82 -19.58 9.45
N PRO A 114 23.16 -20.88 9.23
CA PRO A 114 22.32 -21.97 9.69
C PRO A 114 22.36 -22.06 11.22
N THR A 115 21.19 -22.26 11.82
CA THR A 115 21.08 -22.59 13.25
C THR A 115 20.91 -24.10 13.42
N GLU A 116 21.12 -24.65 14.63
CA GLU A 116 20.85 -26.08 14.91
C GLU A 116 19.40 -26.46 14.48
N ARG A 117 18.43 -25.56 14.69
CA ARG A 117 17.03 -25.79 14.36
C ARG A 117 16.76 -25.77 12.86
N THR A 118 17.49 -24.97 12.09
CA THR A 118 17.33 -24.84 10.64
C THR A 118 18.18 -25.81 9.83
N ARG A 119 19.20 -26.42 10.45
CA ARG A 119 20.23 -27.23 9.75
C ARG A 119 19.66 -28.29 8.83
N LYS A 120 18.54 -28.94 9.25
CA LYS A 120 17.86 -29.97 8.42
C LYS A 120 17.00 -29.38 7.30
N LEU A 121 16.56 -28.13 7.45
CA LEU A 121 15.66 -27.46 6.49
C LEU A 121 16.42 -26.66 5.43
N VAL A 122 17.59 -26.12 5.79
CA VAL A 122 18.39 -25.22 4.93
C VAL A 122 18.68 -25.81 3.54
N PRO A 123 19.05 -27.09 3.38
CA PRO A 123 19.31 -27.65 2.06
C PRO A 123 18.08 -27.53 1.13
N TRP A 124 16.91 -27.95 1.60
CA TRP A 124 15.67 -27.85 0.82
C TRP A 124 15.23 -26.40 0.60
N ALA A 125 15.29 -25.56 1.64
CA ALA A 125 15.00 -24.13 1.52
C ALA A 125 15.92 -23.45 0.49
N SER A 126 17.21 -23.81 0.48
CA SER A 126 18.19 -23.32 -0.50
C SER A 126 17.80 -23.68 -1.94
N VAL A 127 17.34 -24.92 -2.19
CA VAL A 127 16.86 -25.34 -3.52
C VAL A 127 15.71 -24.43 -3.99
N PHE A 128 14.70 -24.22 -3.14
CA PHE A 128 13.56 -23.37 -3.50
C PHE A 128 13.97 -21.91 -3.74
N LEU A 129 14.81 -21.33 -2.86
CA LEU A 129 15.28 -19.97 -3.02
C LEU A 129 16.11 -19.81 -4.32
N ASN A 130 16.96 -20.80 -4.69
CA ASN A 130 17.71 -20.75 -5.94
C ASN A 130 16.82 -20.94 -7.16
N ILE A 131 15.76 -21.77 -7.09
CA ILE A 131 14.77 -21.89 -8.19
C ILE A 131 14.07 -20.54 -8.41
N LEU A 132 13.68 -19.85 -7.33
CA LEU A 132 13.10 -18.50 -7.42
C LEU A 132 14.11 -17.51 -8.01
N THR A 133 15.38 -17.56 -7.57
CA THR A 133 16.44 -16.72 -8.17
C THR A 133 16.61 -17.00 -9.65
N ALA A 134 16.61 -18.30 -10.06
CA ALA A 134 16.69 -18.67 -11.47
C ALA A 134 15.49 -18.15 -12.27
N PHE A 135 14.28 -18.23 -11.73
CA PHE A 135 13.08 -17.68 -12.35
C PHE A 135 13.22 -16.17 -12.60
N PHE A 136 13.53 -15.39 -11.56
CA PHE A 136 13.68 -13.94 -11.71
C PHE A 136 14.86 -13.56 -12.62
N SER A 137 16.00 -14.30 -12.55
CA SER A 137 17.13 -14.09 -13.45
C SER A 137 16.79 -14.39 -14.91
N ALA A 138 15.98 -15.43 -15.16
CA ALA A 138 15.51 -15.76 -16.50
C ALA A 138 14.56 -14.68 -17.05
N VAL A 139 13.60 -14.23 -16.26
CA VAL A 139 12.71 -13.10 -16.62
C VAL A 139 13.53 -11.84 -16.90
N THR A 140 14.52 -11.53 -16.05
CA THR A 140 15.40 -10.36 -16.24
C THR A 140 16.22 -10.48 -17.51
N LEU A 141 16.77 -11.66 -17.81
CA LEU A 141 17.67 -11.84 -18.96
C LEU A 141 16.92 -11.86 -20.30
N PHE A 142 15.82 -12.62 -20.36
CA PHE A 142 15.17 -12.94 -21.63
C PHE A 142 13.97 -12.06 -21.97
N LEU A 143 13.30 -11.51 -20.96
CA LEU A 143 12.05 -10.77 -21.15
C LEU A 143 12.17 -9.28 -20.79
N SER A 144 13.12 -8.90 -19.93
CA SER A 144 13.18 -7.54 -19.40
C SER A 144 14.62 -7.18 -19.01
N ASN A 145 15.53 -7.19 -20.00
CA ASN A 145 16.96 -6.98 -19.79
C ASN A 145 17.29 -5.49 -19.63
N PRO A 146 17.71 -5.02 -18.43
CA PRO A 146 18.07 -3.62 -18.21
C PRO A 146 19.37 -3.21 -18.91
N LEU A 147 20.13 -4.16 -19.43
CA LEU A 147 21.40 -3.95 -20.09
C LEU A 147 21.29 -4.11 -21.62
N ALA A 148 20.07 -4.19 -22.16
CA ALA A 148 19.84 -4.26 -23.58
C ALA A 148 20.28 -2.97 -24.28
N ARG A 149 21.00 -3.10 -25.41
CA ARG A 149 21.38 -1.95 -26.23
C ARG A 149 20.23 -1.47 -27.09
N GLN A 150 20.24 -0.19 -27.41
CA GLN A 150 19.40 0.40 -28.45
C GLN A 150 20.18 0.56 -29.75
N ALA A 151 19.45 0.56 -30.88
CA ALA A 151 20.04 0.66 -32.21
C ALA A 151 20.63 2.05 -32.50
N ALA A 152 19.92 3.10 -32.09
CA ALA A 152 20.36 4.49 -32.24
C ALA A 152 20.83 5.04 -30.88
N ILE A 153 22.01 5.65 -30.85
CA ILE A 153 22.55 6.26 -29.62
C ILE A 153 22.03 7.68 -29.56
N SER A 154 21.25 8.00 -28.54
CA SER A 154 20.80 9.37 -28.26
C SER A 154 21.99 10.19 -27.68
N PRO A 155 22.17 11.48 -28.05
CA PRO A 155 23.19 12.36 -27.49
C PRO A 155 22.97 12.63 -25.99
N ASP A 156 21.71 12.57 -25.53
CA ASP A 156 21.32 12.63 -24.14
C ASP A 156 20.17 11.66 -23.85
N GLY A 157 19.85 11.42 -22.59
CA GLY A 157 18.73 10.61 -22.18
C GLY A 157 17.43 11.40 -22.01
N HIS A 158 16.31 10.67 -21.97
CA HIS A 158 14.96 11.24 -21.80
C HIS A 158 14.74 11.87 -20.43
N GLY A 159 15.52 11.45 -19.45
CA GLY A 159 15.41 11.88 -18.06
C GLY A 159 14.58 10.93 -17.19
N LEU A 160 14.60 11.19 -15.89
CA LEU A 160 13.81 10.44 -14.91
C LEU A 160 12.42 11.08 -14.79
N ASN A 161 11.38 10.25 -14.81
CA ASN A 161 10.01 10.71 -14.57
C ASN A 161 9.95 11.67 -13.37
N PRO A 162 9.36 12.86 -13.51
CA PRO A 162 9.37 13.88 -12.47
C PRO A 162 8.81 13.43 -11.12
N LEU A 163 7.78 12.57 -11.08
CA LEU A 163 7.24 12.00 -9.85
C LEU A 163 8.28 11.15 -9.09
N LEU A 164 9.27 10.61 -9.80
CA LEU A 164 10.36 9.82 -9.23
C LEU A 164 11.56 10.66 -8.77
N ARG A 165 11.59 11.98 -9.10
CA ARG A 165 12.65 12.91 -8.68
C ARG A 165 12.47 13.37 -7.21
N HIS A 166 12.16 12.43 -6.32
CA HIS A 166 11.93 12.66 -4.90
C HIS A 166 12.80 11.74 -4.03
N PRO A 167 13.27 12.16 -2.85
CA PRO A 167 14.06 11.31 -1.95
C PRO A 167 13.38 9.98 -1.60
N GLY A 168 12.04 9.93 -1.63
CA GLY A 168 11.25 8.69 -1.48
C GLY A 168 11.69 7.59 -2.43
N MET A 169 12.12 7.94 -3.66
CA MET A 169 12.60 7.00 -4.66
C MET A 169 13.86 6.25 -4.23
N ILE A 170 14.69 6.84 -3.37
CA ILE A 170 15.92 6.20 -2.88
C ILE A 170 15.59 5.08 -1.90
N PHE A 171 14.58 5.27 -1.02
CA PHE A 171 14.38 4.41 0.15
C PHE A 171 13.14 3.52 0.05
N HIS A 172 12.02 4.02 -0.52
CA HIS A 172 10.76 3.29 -0.55
C HIS A 172 10.83 2.01 -1.39
N PRO A 173 11.24 2.00 -2.68
CA PRO A 173 11.26 0.79 -3.48
C PRO A 173 12.23 -0.27 -2.95
N PRO A 174 13.49 0.05 -2.54
CA PRO A 174 14.36 -0.95 -1.93
C PRO A 174 13.80 -1.54 -0.63
N ALA A 175 13.13 -0.73 0.21
CA ALA A 175 12.49 -1.24 1.42
C ALA A 175 11.34 -2.20 1.08
N MET A 176 10.48 -1.87 0.11
CA MET A 176 9.43 -2.76 -0.39
C MET A 176 10.01 -4.08 -0.91
N TYR A 177 11.06 -4.03 -1.74
CA TYR A 177 11.69 -5.23 -2.31
C TYR A 177 12.35 -6.10 -1.23
N LEU A 178 13.02 -5.52 -0.24
CA LEU A 178 13.55 -6.28 0.90
C LEU A 178 12.42 -6.99 1.67
N GLY A 179 11.27 -6.35 1.83
CA GLY A 179 10.09 -6.95 2.44
C GLY A 179 9.50 -8.08 1.59
N TYR A 180 9.26 -7.83 0.31
CA TYR A 180 8.70 -8.79 -0.62
C TYR A 180 9.57 -10.04 -0.76
N VAL A 181 10.83 -9.85 -1.13
CA VAL A 181 11.80 -10.94 -1.33
C VAL A 181 12.04 -11.69 0.00
N GLY A 182 12.06 -10.96 1.11
CA GLY A 182 12.21 -11.56 2.44
C GLY A 182 11.12 -12.58 2.79
N LEU A 183 9.89 -12.43 2.27
CA LEU A 183 8.79 -13.38 2.47
C LEU A 183 8.96 -14.70 1.69
N ALA A 184 9.84 -14.76 0.70
CA ALA A 184 10.22 -16.02 0.06
C ALA A 184 10.94 -16.97 1.04
N VAL A 185 11.62 -16.44 2.08
CA VAL A 185 12.35 -17.26 3.06
C VAL A 185 11.40 -18.10 3.93
N PRO A 186 10.39 -17.55 4.64
CA PRO A 186 9.43 -18.38 5.38
C PRO A 186 8.67 -19.36 4.45
N PHE A 187 8.35 -18.98 3.23
CA PHE A 187 7.76 -19.86 2.24
C PHE A 187 8.66 -21.06 1.93
N ALA A 188 9.94 -20.83 1.60
CA ALA A 188 10.92 -21.89 1.33
C ALA A 188 11.12 -22.81 2.55
N PHE A 189 11.13 -22.26 3.77
CA PHE A 189 11.19 -23.07 4.99
C PHE A 189 9.92 -23.90 5.20
N THR A 190 8.75 -23.39 4.82
CA THR A 190 7.49 -24.13 4.87
C THR A 190 7.53 -25.34 3.94
N LEU A 191 7.93 -25.16 2.68
CA LEU A 191 8.06 -26.25 1.72
C LEU A 191 9.11 -27.29 2.20
N ALA A 192 10.26 -26.80 2.67
CA ALA A 192 11.29 -27.67 3.25
C ALA A 192 10.77 -28.49 4.43
N ALA A 193 9.97 -27.89 5.32
CA ALA A 193 9.38 -28.58 6.47
C ALA A 193 8.33 -29.63 6.07
N LEU A 194 7.52 -29.34 5.05
CA LEU A 194 6.54 -30.28 4.51
C LEU A 194 7.22 -31.48 3.84
N ILE A 195 8.29 -31.25 3.07
CA ILE A 195 9.05 -32.32 2.41
C ILE A 195 9.75 -33.20 3.46
N THR A 196 10.44 -32.57 4.42
CA THR A 196 11.23 -33.30 5.45
C THR A 196 10.38 -33.80 6.63
N ARG A 197 9.08 -33.54 6.63
CA ARG A 197 8.13 -33.83 7.72
C ARG A 197 8.50 -33.18 9.06
N ALA A 198 9.33 -32.14 9.06
CA ALA A 198 9.83 -31.44 10.25
C ALA A 198 8.96 -30.21 10.59
N VAL A 199 7.63 -30.38 10.64
CA VAL A 199 6.64 -29.31 10.74
C VAL A 199 6.59 -28.58 12.08
N ASP A 200 7.20 -29.11 13.14
CA ASP A 200 7.20 -28.47 14.47
C ASP A 200 8.27 -27.40 14.64
N GLY A 201 9.39 -27.52 13.95
CA GLY A 201 10.57 -26.68 14.15
C GLY A 201 10.66 -25.45 13.25
N TRP A 202 9.99 -25.47 12.08
CA TRP A 202 10.16 -24.46 11.08
C TRP A 202 9.65 -23.04 11.49
N PRO A 203 8.55 -22.88 12.29
CA PRO A 203 8.11 -21.54 12.65
C PRO A 203 9.14 -20.79 13.48
N SER A 204 9.81 -21.48 14.41
CA SER A 204 10.87 -20.86 15.19
C SER A 204 12.13 -20.58 14.37
N ALA A 205 12.35 -21.35 13.32
CA ALA A 205 13.45 -21.20 12.37
C ALA A 205 13.23 -19.97 11.44
N SER A 206 12.03 -19.84 10.90
CA SER A 206 11.69 -18.79 9.92
C SER A 206 11.25 -17.46 10.55
N ARG A 207 10.79 -17.46 11.81
CA ARG A 207 10.20 -16.27 12.43
C ARG A 207 11.07 -15.01 12.37
N ARG A 208 12.40 -15.12 12.51
CA ARG A 208 13.27 -13.94 12.38
C ARG A 208 13.24 -13.39 10.97
N TRP A 209 13.22 -14.25 9.98
CA TRP A 209 13.13 -13.87 8.57
C TRP A 209 11.78 -13.23 8.27
N THR A 210 10.69 -13.83 8.76
CA THR A 210 9.35 -13.24 8.66
C THR A 210 9.30 -11.85 9.30
N LEU A 211 9.90 -11.67 10.47
CA LEU A 211 9.92 -10.37 11.16
C LEU A 211 10.79 -9.35 10.44
N VAL A 212 11.93 -9.76 9.85
CA VAL A 212 12.76 -8.88 9.00
C VAL A 212 11.97 -8.45 7.77
N ALA A 213 11.36 -9.38 7.06
CA ALA A 213 10.53 -9.09 5.89
C ALA A 213 9.34 -8.17 6.24
N TRP A 214 8.66 -8.45 7.34
CA TRP A 214 7.56 -7.66 7.87
C TRP A 214 7.97 -6.22 8.22
N LEU A 215 9.15 -6.04 8.82
CA LEU A 215 9.69 -4.71 9.14
C LEU A 215 10.00 -3.90 7.90
N PHE A 216 10.69 -4.50 6.92
CA PHE A 216 11.04 -3.81 5.69
C PHE A 216 9.80 -3.49 4.85
N LEU A 217 8.84 -4.41 4.79
CA LEU A 217 7.58 -4.18 4.10
C LEU A 217 6.76 -3.06 4.78
N GLY A 218 6.68 -3.07 6.12
CA GLY A 218 6.05 -2.00 6.89
C GLY A 218 6.76 -0.66 6.73
N LEU A 219 8.12 -0.65 6.71
CA LEU A 219 8.90 0.54 6.39
C LEU A 219 8.60 1.04 4.97
N GLY A 220 8.58 0.13 3.99
CA GLY A 220 8.23 0.46 2.62
C GLY A 220 6.84 1.10 2.51
N LEU A 221 5.81 0.50 3.12
CA LEU A 221 4.45 1.06 3.14
C LEU A 221 4.42 2.47 3.76
N MET A 222 5.12 2.68 4.88
CA MET A 222 5.18 4.00 5.52
C MET A 222 5.91 5.05 4.66
N LEU A 223 7.00 4.66 4.03
CA LEU A 223 7.75 5.55 3.13
C LEU A 223 6.96 5.86 1.86
N GLY A 224 6.22 4.89 1.31
CA GLY A 224 5.33 5.09 0.17
C GLY A 224 4.16 6.02 0.50
N ALA A 225 3.51 5.80 1.64
CA ALA A 225 2.46 6.68 2.12
C ALA A 225 2.95 8.13 2.33
N ARG A 226 4.18 8.29 2.84
CA ARG A 226 4.80 9.61 3.00
C ARG A 226 5.12 10.23 1.65
N TRP A 227 5.65 9.46 0.71
CA TRP A 227 5.96 9.93 -0.64
C TRP A 227 4.69 10.36 -1.40
N ALA A 228 3.62 9.56 -1.34
CA ALA A 228 2.32 9.93 -1.91
C ALA A 228 1.81 11.26 -1.33
N TYR A 229 1.93 11.43 0.00
CA TYR A 229 1.54 12.65 0.71
C TYR A 229 2.33 13.89 0.29
N ASP A 230 3.61 13.72 -0.05
CA ASP A 230 4.50 14.84 -0.44
C ASP A 230 4.39 15.23 -1.91
N VAL A 231 3.96 14.32 -2.82
CA VAL A 231 4.16 14.49 -4.26
C VAL A 231 2.90 14.42 -5.10
N LEU A 232 1.91 13.57 -4.74
CA LEU A 232 0.81 13.28 -5.66
C LEU A 232 -0.28 14.35 -5.76
N GLY A 233 -0.21 15.44 -4.99
CA GLY A 233 -1.11 16.60 -5.15
C GLY A 233 -2.60 16.36 -4.84
N TRP A 234 -3.00 15.18 -4.37
CA TRP A 234 -4.38 14.89 -3.96
C TRP A 234 -4.62 15.01 -2.43
N GLY A 235 -3.55 15.33 -1.68
CA GLY A 235 -3.63 15.62 -0.24
C GLY A 235 -3.80 14.42 0.67
N GLY A 236 -3.76 13.20 0.13
CA GLY A 236 -3.89 11.96 0.88
C GLY A 236 -2.56 11.17 0.93
N TYR A 237 -2.49 10.27 1.88
CA TYR A 237 -1.35 9.36 2.07
C TYR A 237 -1.66 7.91 1.62
N TRP A 238 -2.91 7.61 1.26
CA TRP A 238 -3.38 6.27 0.88
C TRP A 238 -4.63 6.37 0.02
N GLY A 239 -4.52 6.01 -1.25
CA GLY A 239 -5.60 6.09 -2.26
C GLY A 239 -6.35 4.79 -2.47
N TRP A 240 -6.01 3.69 -1.81
CA TRP A 240 -6.49 2.35 -2.11
C TRP A 240 -6.14 1.89 -3.54
N ASP A 241 -5.08 2.46 -4.11
CA ASP A 241 -4.56 2.02 -5.40
C ASP A 241 -4.24 0.52 -5.37
N PRO A 242 -4.48 -0.25 -6.45
CA PRO A 242 -4.21 -1.69 -6.49
C PRO A 242 -2.78 -2.07 -6.14
N VAL A 243 -1.77 -1.23 -6.42
CA VAL A 243 -0.36 -1.49 -6.07
C VAL A 243 -0.09 -1.21 -4.59
N GLU A 244 -0.69 -0.16 -4.01
CA GLU A 244 -0.69 0.06 -2.56
C GLU A 244 -1.30 -1.14 -1.82
N ASN A 245 -2.47 -1.58 -2.29
CA ASN A 245 -3.19 -2.74 -1.77
C ASN A 245 -2.35 -4.02 -1.87
N ALA A 246 -1.65 -4.21 -2.99
CA ALA A 246 -0.74 -5.34 -3.19
C ALA A 246 0.44 -5.36 -2.20
N GLY A 247 0.85 -4.19 -1.68
CA GLY A 247 1.81 -4.07 -0.59
C GLY A 247 1.23 -4.42 0.78
N LEU A 248 0.01 -3.97 1.04
CA LEU A 248 -0.67 -4.15 2.32
C LEU A 248 -1.04 -5.62 2.59
N MET A 249 -1.57 -6.34 1.59
CA MET A 249 -2.04 -7.72 1.74
C MET A 249 -0.99 -8.69 2.27
N PRO A 250 0.25 -8.79 1.72
CA PRO A 250 1.28 -9.67 2.27
C PRO A 250 1.76 -9.20 3.65
N TRP A 251 1.68 -7.92 3.98
CA TRP A 251 1.99 -7.42 5.32
C TRP A 251 0.96 -7.88 6.37
N LEU A 252 -0.34 -7.87 6.03
CA LEU A 252 -1.43 -8.38 6.88
C LEU A 252 -1.31 -9.89 7.09
N THR A 253 -1.06 -10.67 6.03
CA THR A 253 -0.91 -12.13 6.14
C THR A 253 0.37 -12.52 6.87
N ALA A 254 1.47 -11.78 6.71
CA ALA A 254 2.69 -11.96 7.50
C ALA A 254 2.47 -11.61 8.98
N THR A 255 1.63 -10.60 9.29
CA THR A 255 1.19 -10.28 10.65
C THR A 255 0.40 -11.45 11.25
N ALA A 256 -0.53 -12.02 10.50
CA ALA A 256 -1.27 -13.22 10.90
C ALA A 256 -0.32 -14.43 11.14
N LEU A 257 0.68 -14.62 10.26
CA LEU A 257 1.69 -15.67 10.39
C LEU A 257 2.54 -15.48 11.67
N LEU A 258 2.95 -14.26 12.00
CA LEU A 258 3.68 -13.96 13.23
C LEU A 258 2.88 -14.35 14.48
N HIS A 259 1.58 -14.07 14.51
CA HIS A 259 0.68 -14.49 15.60
C HIS A 259 0.50 -16.01 15.63
N GLY A 260 0.27 -16.63 14.48
CA GLY A 260 0.10 -18.06 14.33
C GLY A 260 1.36 -18.87 14.74
N THR A 261 2.57 -18.35 14.41
CA THR A 261 3.83 -19.00 14.82
C THR A 261 4.03 -19.00 16.33
N VAL A 262 3.58 -17.96 17.05
CA VAL A 262 3.59 -17.92 18.51
C VAL A 262 2.68 -19.01 19.09
N MET A 263 1.50 -19.20 18.51
CA MET A 263 0.57 -20.25 18.91
C MET A 263 1.16 -21.65 18.68
N GLN A 264 1.74 -21.89 17.52
CA GLN A 264 2.36 -23.19 17.20
C GLN A 264 3.54 -23.51 18.12
N GLU A 265 4.41 -22.53 18.45
CA GLU A 265 5.52 -22.72 19.39
C GLU A 265 5.07 -23.08 20.81
N GLN A 266 3.92 -22.56 21.24
CA GLN A 266 3.41 -22.78 22.59
C GLN A 266 2.57 -24.05 22.73
N GLN A 267 1.80 -24.42 21.71
CA GLN A 267 0.75 -25.45 21.80
C GLN A 267 0.89 -26.59 20.79
N ARG A 268 1.82 -26.52 19.84
CA ARG A 268 2.00 -27.47 18.72
C ARG A 268 0.76 -27.59 17.77
N GLY A 269 -0.23 -26.72 17.92
CA GLY A 269 -1.35 -26.55 16.99
C GLY A 269 -0.98 -25.60 15.84
N PHE A 270 -1.94 -25.25 15.00
CA PHE A 270 -1.79 -24.25 13.92
C PHE A 270 -0.84 -24.62 12.78
N ARG A 271 -0.37 -25.86 12.67
CA ARG A 271 0.56 -26.28 11.62
C ARG A 271 0.00 -26.04 10.22
N TRP A 272 -1.27 -26.40 9.99
CA TRP A 272 -1.96 -26.19 8.72
C TRP A 272 -2.09 -24.69 8.40
N TRP A 273 -2.61 -23.92 9.34
CA TRP A 273 -2.82 -22.49 9.18
C TRP A 273 -1.53 -21.72 8.92
N ASN A 274 -0.46 -22.02 9.66
CA ASN A 274 0.82 -21.34 9.44
C ASN A 274 1.44 -21.69 8.08
N SER A 275 1.28 -22.94 7.62
CA SER A 275 1.73 -23.32 6.28
C SER A 275 0.94 -22.57 5.20
N LEU A 276 -0.37 -22.44 5.36
CA LEU A 276 -1.24 -21.69 4.47
C LEU A 276 -0.91 -20.19 4.47
N LEU A 277 -0.77 -19.58 5.64
CA LEU A 277 -0.42 -18.16 5.80
C LEU A 277 0.94 -17.84 5.17
N SER A 278 1.93 -18.70 5.36
CA SER A 278 3.24 -18.55 4.74
C SER A 278 3.17 -18.64 3.22
N THR A 279 2.36 -19.57 2.69
CA THR A 279 2.11 -19.70 1.24
C THR A 279 1.39 -18.46 0.70
N PHE A 280 0.30 -18.04 1.34
CA PHE A 280 -0.45 -16.86 0.90
C PHE A 280 0.37 -15.57 0.97
N SER A 281 1.18 -15.38 2.02
CA SER A 281 2.04 -14.21 2.10
C SER A 281 2.99 -14.11 0.89
N PHE A 282 3.54 -15.24 0.44
CA PHE A 282 4.41 -15.26 -0.74
C PHE A 282 3.63 -15.17 -2.06
N VAL A 283 2.50 -15.84 -2.18
CA VAL A 283 1.63 -15.75 -3.37
C VAL A 283 1.14 -14.32 -3.58
N LEU A 284 0.78 -13.60 -2.50
CA LEU A 284 0.39 -12.19 -2.57
C LEU A 284 1.56 -11.26 -2.96
N VAL A 285 2.80 -11.63 -2.62
CA VAL A 285 3.99 -10.92 -3.14
C VAL A 285 4.11 -11.09 -4.65
N LEU A 286 3.92 -12.32 -5.16
CA LEU A 286 3.91 -12.56 -6.61
C LEU A 286 2.73 -11.83 -7.28
N PHE A 287 1.56 -11.80 -6.63
CA PHE A 287 0.41 -11.04 -7.09
C PHE A 287 0.72 -9.53 -7.17
N GLY A 288 1.39 -8.95 -6.16
CA GLY A 288 1.83 -7.56 -6.23
C GLY A 288 2.81 -7.30 -7.39
N THR A 289 3.69 -8.25 -7.68
CA THR A 289 4.58 -8.19 -8.84
C THR A 289 3.80 -8.28 -10.16
N PHE A 290 2.78 -9.12 -10.21
CA PHE A 290 1.85 -9.23 -11.33
C PHE A 290 1.08 -7.91 -11.54
N THR A 291 0.51 -7.32 -10.49
CA THR A 291 -0.26 -6.07 -10.55
C THR A 291 0.57 -4.93 -11.15
N THR A 292 1.84 -4.79 -10.75
CA THR A 292 2.71 -3.71 -11.24
C THR A 292 3.23 -3.92 -12.66
N ARG A 293 3.17 -5.13 -13.23
CA ARG A 293 3.88 -5.50 -14.46
C ARG A 293 3.02 -6.17 -15.53
N SER A 294 1.75 -6.47 -15.25
CA SER A 294 0.89 -7.12 -16.25
C SER A 294 0.22 -6.14 -17.20
N GLY A 295 0.04 -4.89 -16.79
CA GLY A 295 -0.80 -3.93 -17.50
C GLY A 295 -2.30 -4.25 -17.44
N LEU A 296 -2.70 -5.36 -16.78
CA LEU A 296 -4.11 -5.77 -16.68
C LEU A 296 -4.87 -5.02 -15.58
N ILE A 297 -4.15 -4.54 -14.57
CA ILE A 297 -4.72 -3.79 -13.45
C ILE A 297 -4.18 -2.36 -13.55
N GLN A 298 -5.05 -1.40 -13.79
CA GLN A 298 -4.68 0.01 -13.89
C GLN A 298 -4.27 0.55 -12.52
N SER A 299 -3.17 1.28 -12.49
CA SER A 299 -2.60 1.91 -11.29
C SER A 299 -1.63 3.00 -11.70
N VAL A 300 -1.60 4.09 -10.94
CA VAL A 300 -0.60 5.15 -11.08
C VAL A 300 0.84 4.67 -10.80
N HIS A 301 0.99 3.51 -10.18
CA HIS A 301 2.26 2.87 -9.88
C HIS A 301 2.61 1.74 -10.87
N ALA A 302 1.75 1.43 -11.85
CA ALA A 302 2.02 0.38 -12.83
C ALA A 302 3.10 0.84 -13.82
N PHE A 303 4.00 -0.07 -14.17
CA PHE A 303 4.87 0.15 -15.32
C PHE A 303 4.05 -0.02 -16.61
N VAL A 304 4.51 0.62 -17.68
CA VAL A 304 3.87 0.51 -19.00
C VAL A 304 3.59 -0.96 -19.35
N HIS A 305 2.53 -1.23 -20.11
CA HIS A 305 2.08 -2.56 -20.55
C HIS A 305 3.25 -3.49 -20.94
N SER A 306 3.33 -4.63 -20.28
CA SER A 306 4.37 -5.61 -20.55
C SER A 306 3.80 -7.01 -20.67
N ASN A 307 4.49 -7.85 -21.47
CA ASN A 307 4.13 -9.25 -21.67
C ASN A 307 4.54 -10.17 -20.50
N LEU A 308 4.81 -9.62 -19.31
CA LEU A 308 5.24 -10.39 -18.14
C LEU A 308 4.08 -11.03 -17.36
N GLY A 309 2.85 -10.53 -17.56
CA GLY A 309 1.66 -11.01 -16.87
C GLY A 309 1.51 -12.54 -16.82
N PRO A 310 1.53 -13.26 -17.97
CA PRO A 310 1.37 -14.71 -18.01
C PRO A 310 2.43 -15.46 -17.19
N TYR A 311 3.68 -15.00 -17.18
CA TYR A 311 4.77 -15.65 -16.44
C TYR A 311 4.60 -15.55 -14.94
N PHE A 312 4.16 -14.37 -14.44
CA PHE A 312 3.84 -14.19 -13.02
C PHE A 312 2.59 -14.95 -12.63
N LEU A 313 1.56 -15.00 -13.47
CA LEU A 313 0.36 -15.79 -13.23
C LEU A 313 0.69 -17.29 -13.14
N ALA A 314 1.55 -17.80 -14.04
CA ALA A 314 2.04 -19.18 -13.97
C ALA A 314 2.84 -19.45 -12.68
N ALA A 315 3.68 -18.50 -12.25
CA ALA A 315 4.43 -18.61 -10.99
C ALA A 315 3.50 -18.60 -9.77
N ILE A 316 2.46 -17.77 -9.75
CA ILE A 316 1.40 -17.74 -8.73
C ILE A 316 0.69 -19.10 -8.67
N ALA A 317 0.23 -19.60 -9.81
CA ALA A 317 -0.46 -20.89 -9.91
C ALA A 317 0.44 -22.03 -9.40
N LEU A 318 1.70 -22.08 -9.84
CA LEU A 318 2.67 -23.12 -9.43
C LEU A 318 2.94 -23.05 -7.92
N ALA A 319 3.17 -21.84 -7.36
CA ALA A 319 3.41 -21.66 -5.94
C ALA A 319 2.19 -22.07 -5.12
N LEU A 320 0.99 -21.67 -5.51
CA LEU A 320 -0.25 -21.97 -4.80
C LEU A 320 -0.62 -23.44 -4.91
N VAL A 321 -0.78 -23.96 -6.14
CA VAL A 321 -1.21 -25.33 -6.38
C VAL A 321 -0.17 -26.33 -5.85
N GLY A 322 1.13 -26.09 -6.12
CA GLY A 322 2.21 -26.96 -5.63
C GLY A 322 2.25 -27.01 -4.09
N SER A 323 2.06 -25.87 -3.42
CA SER A 323 2.02 -25.83 -1.95
C SER A 323 0.79 -26.53 -1.38
N LEU A 324 -0.40 -26.28 -1.95
CA LEU A 324 -1.64 -26.91 -1.52
C LEU A 324 -1.59 -28.43 -1.75
N ALA A 325 -1.12 -28.90 -2.89
CA ALA A 325 -0.94 -30.32 -3.17
C ALA A 325 0.00 -30.97 -2.14
N LEU A 326 1.13 -30.30 -1.83
CA LEU A 326 2.06 -30.79 -0.82
C LEU A 326 1.44 -30.80 0.58
N MET A 327 0.65 -29.77 0.96
CA MET A 327 -0.06 -29.70 2.24
C MET A 327 -1.11 -30.82 2.35
N ILE A 328 -1.89 -31.05 1.29
CA ILE A 328 -2.90 -32.12 1.24
C ILE A 328 -2.24 -33.50 1.40
N ASN A 329 -1.13 -33.74 0.68
CA ASN A 329 -0.36 -34.97 0.80
C ASN A 329 0.25 -35.16 2.21
N ARG A 330 0.46 -34.07 2.93
CA ARG A 330 1.03 -34.07 4.31
C ARG A 330 -0.04 -33.80 5.39
N ARG A 331 -1.34 -33.90 5.06
CA ARG A 331 -2.44 -33.58 5.98
C ARG A 331 -2.32 -34.28 7.34
N SER A 332 -1.89 -35.54 7.38
CA SER A 332 -1.77 -36.34 8.61
C SER A 332 -0.81 -35.73 9.65
N ILE A 333 0.23 -35.02 9.22
CA ILE A 333 1.18 -34.36 10.12
C ILE A 333 0.82 -32.89 10.40
N LEU A 334 -0.08 -32.32 9.60
CA LEU A 334 -0.54 -30.93 9.75
C LEU A 334 -1.79 -30.84 10.64
N THR A 335 -2.64 -31.86 10.67
CA THR A 335 -3.85 -31.92 11.49
C THR A 335 -3.48 -32.18 12.95
N ALA A 336 -3.22 -31.09 13.68
CA ALA A 336 -3.11 -31.13 15.13
C ALA A 336 -4.32 -30.42 15.75
N PRO A 337 -4.90 -30.96 16.84
CA PRO A 337 -5.99 -30.27 17.54
C PRO A 337 -5.56 -28.87 17.94
N ILE A 338 -6.39 -27.87 17.64
CA ILE A 338 -6.21 -26.51 18.16
C ILE A 338 -6.85 -26.48 19.53
N PRO A 339 -6.09 -26.41 20.63
CA PRO A 339 -6.68 -26.42 21.97
C PRO A 339 -7.22 -25.04 22.31
N VAL A 340 -8.33 -24.64 21.66
CA VAL A 340 -9.05 -23.41 21.99
C VAL A 340 -10.12 -23.74 23.02
N GLU A 341 -9.95 -23.26 24.25
CA GLU A 341 -10.88 -23.48 25.35
C GLU A 341 -12.19 -22.66 25.23
N GLY A 342 -12.27 -21.72 24.22
CA GLY A 342 -13.43 -20.89 23.92
C GLY A 342 -13.04 -19.60 23.18
N LEU A 343 -14.00 -18.94 22.55
CA LEU A 343 -13.78 -17.67 21.82
C LEU A 343 -13.25 -16.56 22.73
N LEU A 344 -13.75 -16.48 23.98
CA LEU A 344 -13.32 -15.50 24.97
C LEU A 344 -12.04 -15.94 25.73
N SER A 345 -11.29 -16.90 25.21
CA SER A 345 -9.96 -17.23 25.68
C SER A 345 -8.90 -16.41 24.91
N ARG A 346 -7.70 -16.26 25.47
CA ARG A 346 -6.58 -15.64 24.75
C ARG A 346 -6.31 -16.30 23.41
N ASP A 347 -6.36 -17.61 23.37
CA ASP A 347 -6.06 -18.39 22.18
C ASP A 347 -7.19 -18.24 21.14
N GLY A 348 -8.45 -18.17 21.58
CA GLY A 348 -9.61 -17.84 20.72
C GLY A 348 -9.49 -16.45 20.12
N MET A 349 -9.08 -15.46 20.92
CA MET A 349 -8.87 -14.08 20.40
C MET A 349 -7.71 -13.99 19.40
N VAL A 350 -6.63 -14.77 19.56
CA VAL A 350 -5.56 -14.82 18.55
C VAL A 350 -6.08 -15.46 17.25
N VAL A 351 -6.91 -16.51 17.34
CA VAL A 351 -7.59 -17.07 16.15
C VAL A 351 -8.44 -16.03 15.47
N LEU A 352 -9.26 -15.30 16.24
CA LEU A 352 -10.09 -14.23 15.72
C LEU A 352 -9.26 -13.11 15.06
N THR A 353 -8.12 -12.74 15.67
CA THR A 353 -7.16 -11.80 15.05
C THR A 353 -6.68 -12.28 13.69
N ILE A 354 -6.29 -13.57 13.57
CA ILE A 354 -5.83 -14.16 12.30
C ILE A 354 -6.97 -14.14 11.26
N LEU A 355 -8.19 -14.49 11.67
CA LEU A 355 -9.35 -14.51 10.79
C LEU A 355 -9.72 -13.10 10.31
N LEU A 356 -9.64 -12.09 11.19
CA LEU A 356 -9.89 -10.69 10.81
C LEU A 356 -8.82 -10.18 9.82
N LEU A 357 -7.53 -10.45 10.08
CA LEU A 357 -6.46 -10.08 9.17
C LEU A 357 -6.62 -10.74 7.79
N LEU A 358 -7.04 -12.00 7.74
CA LEU A 358 -7.39 -12.68 6.48
C LEU A 358 -8.64 -12.08 5.84
N GLY A 359 -9.67 -11.78 6.63
CA GLY A 359 -10.89 -11.13 6.13
C GLY A 359 -10.60 -9.79 5.47
N ILE A 360 -9.80 -8.93 6.12
CA ILE A 360 -9.35 -7.67 5.54
C ILE A 360 -8.56 -7.92 4.25
N THR A 361 -7.63 -8.87 4.26
CA THR A 361 -6.84 -9.22 3.07
C THR A 361 -7.73 -9.65 1.90
N VAL A 362 -8.74 -10.49 2.16
CA VAL A 362 -9.69 -10.95 1.14
C VAL A 362 -10.55 -9.79 0.63
N SER A 363 -11.04 -8.92 1.52
CA SER A 363 -11.79 -7.73 1.13
C SER A 363 -10.97 -6.82 0.22
N VAL A 364 -9.72 -6.55 0.59
CA VAL A 364 -8.80 -5.73 -0.22
C VAL A 364 -8.50 -6.40 -1.56
N LEU A 365 -8.26 -7.72 -1.59
CA LEU A 365 -8.01 -8.46 -2.82
C LEU A 365 -9.22 -8.40 -3.77
N ILE A 366 -10.42 -8.65 -3.25
CA ILE A 366 -11.66 -8.59 -4.05
C ILE A 366 -11.81 -7.19 -4.67
N GLY A 367 -11.72 -6.12 -3.86
CA GLY A 367 -11.85 -4.75 -4.38
C GLY A 367 -10.80 -4.40 -5.43
N SER A 368 -9.55 -4.90 -5.28
CA SER A 368 -8.47 -4.63 -6.22
C SER A 368 -8.59 -5.39 -7.54
N VAL A 369 -9.23 -6.58 -7.55
CA VAL A 369 -9.38 -7.42 -8.75
C VAL A 369 -10.75 -7.23 -9.40
N LEU A 370 -11.73 -6.72 -8.66
CA LEU A 370 -13.13 -6.58 -9.08
C LEU A 370 -13.28 -5.87 -10.43
N PRO A 371 -12.60 -4.73 -10.70
CA PRO A 371 -12.72 -4.04 -11.98
C PRO A 371 -12.35 -4.95 -13.17
N THR A 372 -11.17 -5.55 -13.12
CA THR A 372 -10.68 -6.45 -14.18
C THR A 372 -11.54 -7.71 -14.34
N LEU A 373 -12.02 -8.27 -13.21
CA LEU A 373 -12.84 -9.47 -13.24
C LEU A 373 -14.24 -9.21 -13.83
N THR A 374 -14.86 -8.10 -13.48
CA THR A 374 -16.19 -7.73 -13.99
C THR A 374 -16.14 -7.34 -15.46
N GLU A 375 -15.09 -6.67 -15.88
CA GLU A 375 -14.82 -6.37 -17.28
C GLU A 375 -14.69 -7.67 -18.11
N ALA A 376 -13.88 -8.63 -17.63
CA ALA A 376 -13.68 -9.90 -18.32
C ALA A 376 -14.93 -10.82 -18.36
N LEU A 377 -15.77 -10.82 -17.31
CA LEU A 377 -16.92 -11.73 -17.18
C LEU A 377 -18.24 -11.15 -17.68
N VAL A 378 -18.43 -9.84 -17.54
CA VAL A 378 -19.71 -9.17 -17.77
C VAL A 378 -19.61 -8.08 -18.84
N GLY A 379 -18.40 -7.80 -19.34
CA GLY A 379 -18.14 -6.73 -20.32
C GLY A 379 -18.37 -5.32 -19.75
N ARG A 380 -18.48 -5.19 -18.43
CA ARG A 380 -18.61 -3.90 -17.73
C ARG A 380 -17.61 -3.81 -16.60
N ARG A 381 -16.88 -2.73 -16.55
CA ARG A 381 -15.89 -2.46 -15.50
C ARG A 381 -16.58 -1.85 -14.28
N PHE A 382 -16.41 -2.50 -13.14
CA PHE A 382 -17.01 -2.10 -11.87
C PHE A 382 -15.92 -1.60 -10.93
N GLU A 383 -15.81 -0.30 -10.70
CA GLU A 383 -14.74 0.26 -9.87
C GLU A 383 -15.07 0.24 -8.38
N ALA A 384 -14.16 -0.36 -7.60
CA ALA A 384 -14.14 -0.23 -6.15
C ALA A 384 -13.30 1.01 -5.78
N GLY A 385 -13.93 2.17 -5.70
CA GLY A 385 -13.25 3.41 -5.31
C GLY A 385 -12.89 3.45 -3.81
N PRO A 386 -12.13 4.48 -3.36
CA PRO A 386 -11.68 4.61 -1.97
C PRO A 386 -12.80 4.50 -0.94
N ALA A 387 -13.96 5.06 -1.22
CA ALA A 387 -15.13 5.00 -0.34
C ALA A 387 -15.64 3.57 -0.12
N TRP A 388 -15.55 2.70 -1.13
CA TRP A 388 -15.88 1.30 -0.99
C TRP A 388 -14.94 0.57 -0.01
N PHE A 389 -13.62 0.77 -0.19
CA PHE A 389 -12.63 0.17 0.69
C PHE A 389 -12.79 0.65 2.12
N ASP A 390 -13.01 1.96 2.35
CA ASP A 390 -13.20 2.52 3.69
C ASP A 390 -14.46 1.95 4.38
N ARG A 391 -15.57 1.80 3.63
CA ARG A 391 -16.82 1.22 4.16
C ARG A 391 -16.68 -0.27 4.50
N VAL A 392 -15.93 -1.03 3.69
CA VAL A 392 -15.79 -2.48 3.88
C VAL A 392 -14.71 -2.82 4.90
N THR A 393 -13.55 -2.16 4.85
CA THR A 393 -12.41 -2.49 5.72
C THR A 393 -12.43 -1.72 7.05
N GLY A 394 -13.00 -0.53 7.11
CA GLY A 394 -13.08 0.30 8.31
C GLY A 394 -13.66 -0.43 9.53
N PRO A 395 -14.87 -1.01 9.43
CA PRO A 395 -15.44 -1.81 10.51
C PRO A 395 -14.58 -3.02 10.91
N GLN A 396 -13.94 -3.68 9.94
CA GLN A 396 -13.06 -4.81 10.20
C GLN A 396 -11.81 -4.39 10.99
N PHE A 397 -11.20 -3.24 10.64
CA PHE A 397 -10.09 -2.66 11.41
C PHE A 397 -10.52 -2.22 12.81
N ALA A 398 -11.73 -1.67 12.98
CA ALA A 398 -12.28 -1.30 14.28
C ALA A 398 -12.45 -2.53 15.18
N VAL A 399 -13.00 -3.63 14.65
CA VAL A 399 -13.12 -4.90 15.39
C VAL A 399 -11.73 -5.47 15.69
N LEU A 400 -10.76 -5.40 14.77
CA LEU A 400 -9.39 -5.83 15.01
C LEU A 400 -8.74 -5.02 16.14
N ALA A 401 -8.92 -3.70 16.18
CA ALA A 401 -8.44 -2.83 17.26
C ALA A 401 -9.10 -3.19 18.62
N LEU A 402 -10.41 -3.49 18.62
CA LEU A 402 -11.12 -3.95 19.81
C LEU A 402 -10.54 -5.27 20.33
N VAL A 403 -10.34 -6.25 19.44
CA VAL A 403 -9.70 -7.54 19.78
C VAL A 403 -8.28 -7.33 20.31
N MET A 404 -7.50 -6.42 19.71
CA MET A 404 -6.17 -6.05 20.17
C MET A 404 -6.19 -5.47 21.60
N GLY A 405 -7.23 -4.71 21.95
CA GLY A 405 -7.44 -4.17 23.29
C GLY A 405 -7.84 -5.24 24.32
N ILE A 406 -8.65 -6.22 23.94
CA ILE A 406 -9.21 -7.25 24.86
C ILE A 406 -8.25 -8.44 25.03
N CYS A 407 -7.66 -8.92 23.94
CA CYS A 407 -6.87 -10.17 23.92
C CYS A 407 -5.77 -10.25 25.02
N PRO A 408 -4.97 -9.20 25.29
CA PRO A 408 -3.93 -9.27 26.33
C PRO A 408 -4.47 -9.30 27.77
N LEU A 409 -5.75 -8.94 27.96
CA LEU A 409 -6.41 -8.99 29.27
C LEU A 409 -6.86 -10.40 29.62
N LEU A 410 -7.11 -11.25 28.64
CA LEU A 410 -7.55 -12.64 28.79
C LEU A 410 -6.38 -13.56 29.10
N TRP A 411 -6.58 -14.55 29.95
CA TRP A 411 -5.56 -15.54 30.34
C TRP A 411 -6.08 -16.96 30.05
N ARG A 412 -5.13 -17.90 29.90
CA ARG A 412 -5.34 -19.30 29.53
C ARG A 412 -6.22 -20.17 30.42
N ALA A 413 -6.69 -19.72 31.58
CA ALA A 413 -7.45 -20.54 32.52
C ALA A 413 -8.85 -19.97 32.80
N ALA A 414 -9.78 -20.83 33.22
CA ALA A 414 -11.09 -20.46 33.70
C ALA A 414 -10.99 -19.31 34.71
N GLY A 415 -11.50 -18.12 34.39
CA GLY A 415 -11.37 -16.90 35.21
C GLY A 415 -10.98 -15.63 34.42
N GLY A 416 -10.96 -15.70 33.08
CA GLY A 416 -10.61 -14.55 32.23
C GLY A 416 -11.41 -13.29 32.55
N LEU A 417 -12.71 -13.41 32.79
CA LEU A 417 -13.58 -12.27 33.13
C LEU A 417 -13.23 -11.64 34.49
N ARG A 418 -12.88 -12.46 35.51
CA ARG A 418 -12.47 -11.96 36.82
C ARG A 418 -11.15 -11.17 36.72
N ARG A 419 -10.26 -11.53 35.80
CA ARG A 419 -9.00 -10.80 35.54
C ARG A 419 -9.22 -9.54 34.73
N VAL A 420 -10.11 -9.54 33.76
CA VAL A 420 -10.54 -8.32 33.05
C VAL A 420 -11.08 -7.32 34.04
N ARG A 421 -11.98 -7.72 34.95
CA ARG A 421 -12.51 -6.83 36.02
C ARG A 421 -11.41 -6.26 36.93
N ARG A 422 -10.38 -7.06 37.28
CA ARG A 422 -9.30 -6.62 38.20
C ARG A 422 -8.20 -5.80 37.51
N HIS A 423 -7.93 -6.03 36.23
CA HIS A 423 -6.78 -5.46 35.52
C HIS A 423 -7.16 -4.70 34.24
N GLY A 424 -8.45 -4.56 33.93
CA GLY A 424 -8.96 -3.89 32.74
C GLY A 424 -9.06 -2.37 32.87
N TRP A 425 -8.92 -1.82 34.10
CA TRP A 425 -9.04 -0.38 34.33
C TRP A 425 -8.11 0.50 33.46
N PRO A 426 -6.85 0.10 33.10
CA PRO A 426 -6.04 0.92 32.20
C PRO A 426 -6.62 0.98 30.79
N ALA A 427 -7.30 -0.10 30.34
CA ALA A 427 -8.01 -0.10 29.07
C ALA A 427 -9.17 0.90 29.08
N LEU A 428 -9.99 0.89 30.12
CA LEU A 428 -11.12 1.82 30.28
C LEU A 428 -10.63 3.25 30.44
N LEU A 429 -9.57 3.47 31.22
CA LEU A 429 -8.93 4.77 31.37
C LEU A 429 -8.43 5.29 30.01
N GLY A 430 -7.74 4.44 29.23
CA GLY A 430 -7.27 4.80 27.90
C GLY A 430 -8.43 5.14 26.96
N ALA A 431 -9.51 4.37 26.96
CA ALA A 431 -10.72 4.70 26.21
C ALA A 431 -11.29 6.05 26.62
N GLY A 432 -11.50 6.29 27.93
CA GLY A 432 -12.04 7.54 28.46
C GLY A 432 -11.16 8.74 28.13
N VAL A 433 -9.86 8.67 28.42
CA VAL A 433 -8.91 9.77 28.17
C VAL A 433 -8.88 10.16 26.70
N VAL A 434 -8.76 9.18 25.79
CA VAL A 434 -8.68 9.47 24.35
C VAL A 434 -10.00 10.03 23.83
N THR A 435 -11.15 9.48 24.27
CA THR A 435 -12.47 9.98 23.84
C THR A 435 -12.74 11.40 24.38
N ILE A 436 -12.45 11.67 25.65
CA ILE A 436 -12.63 13.00 26.24
C ILE A 436 -11.70 14.01 25.55
N ALA A 437 -10.42 13.65 25.36
CA ALA A 437 -9.48 14.52 24.64
C ALA A 437 -9.95 14.82 23.21
N ALA A 438 -10.45 13.81 22.49
CA ALA A 438 -11.02 13.99 21.15
C ALA A 438 -12.23 14.94 21.18
N GLY A 439 -13.16 14.77 22.12
CA GLY A 439 -14.31 15.68 22.31
C GLY A 439 -13.91 17.11 22.61
N LEU A 440 -12.91 17.32 23.48
CA LEU A 440 -12.38 18.65 23.82
C LEU A 440 -11.67 19.34 22.63
N VAL A 441 -11.11 18.56 21.71
CA VAL A 441 -10.47 19.08 20.48
C VAL A 441 -11.50 19.42 19.40
N GLY A 442 -12.78 18.98 19.58
CA GLY A 442 -13.87 19.30 18.65
C GLY A 442 -14.37 18.11 17.81
N PHE A 443 -13.89 16.90 18.04
CA PHE A 443 -14.37 15.71 17.34
C PHE A 443 -15.67 15.20 18.00
N SER A 444 -16.83 15.74 17.59
CA SER A 444 -18.14 15.49 18.23
C SER A 444 -18.98 14.38 17.55
N ARG A 445 -18.61 13.91 16.34
CA ARG A 445 -19.39 12.88 15.62
C ARG A 445 -19.38 11.56 16.42
N PRO A 446 -20.56 10.92 16.65
CA PRO A 446 -20.64 9.70 17.47
C PRO A 446 -19.73 8.58 16.99
N ILE A 447 -19.65 8.36 15.66
CA ILE A 447 -18.78 7.33 15.07
C ILE A 447 -17.29 7.59 15.37
N SER A 448 -16.88 8.85 15.39
CA SER A 448 -15.51 9.24 15.73
C SER A 448 -15.21 8.96 17.19
N LEU A 449 -16.12 9.34 18.11
CA LEU A 449 -15.96 9.11 19.55
C LEU A 449 -15.87 7.62 19.87
N VAL A 450 -16.71 6.79 19.23
CA VAL A 450 -16.64 5.33 19.35
C VAL A 450 -15.31 4.80 18.82
N SER A 451 -14.84 5.29 17.67
CA SER A 451 -13.56 4.88 17.08
C SER A 451 -12.38 5.27 17.99
N PHE A 452 -12.39 6.48 18.55
CA PHE A 452 -11.39 6.94 19.52
C PHE A 452 -11.43 6.12 20.81
N ALA A 453 -12.62 5.73 21.30
CA ALA A 453 -12.77 4.86 22.47
C ALA A 453 -12.15 3.47 22.22
N VAL A 454 -12.39 2.86 21.06
CA VAL A 454 -11.85 1.55 20.69
C VAL A 454 -10.31 1.60 20.61
N VAL A 455 -9.76 2.59 19.94
CA VAL A 455 -8.32 2.76 19.80
C VAL A 455 -7.68 3.13 21.15
N GLY A 456 -8.32 3.97 21.95
CA GLY A 456 -7.90 4.31 23.30
C GLY A 456 -7.89 3.11 24.26
N LEU A 457 -8.88 2.22 24.14
CA LEU A 457 -8.93 0.95 24.89
C LEU A 457 -7.71 0.07 24.58
N ALA A 458 -7.38 -0.07 23.30
CA ALA A 458 -6.20 -0.83 22.86
C ALA A 458 -4.89 -0.21 23.38
N GLY A 459 -4.76 1.13 23.33
CA GLY A 459 -3.63 1.89 23.84
C GLY A 459 -3.46 1.74 25.35
N GLY A 460 -4.53 1.92 26.12
CA GLY A 460 -4.55 1.74 27.56
C GLY A 460 -4.16 0.32 27.98
N THR A 461 -4.61 -0.69 27.20
CA THR A 461 -4.21 -2.08 27.44
C THR A 461 -2.70 -2.27 27.21
N ALA A 462 -2.16 -1.80 26.09
CA ALA A 462 -0.73 -1.96 25.75
C ALA A 462 0.16 -1.25 26.77
N LEU A 463 -0.13 0.03 27.10
CA LEU A 463 0.59 0.80 28.11
C LEU A 463 0.48 0.19 29.51
N GLY A 464 -0.71 -0.30 29.88
CA GLY A 464 -0.94 -0.99 31.14
C GLY A 464 -0.13 -2.30 31.26
N GLN A 465 0.12 -3.02 30.15
CA GLN A 465 1.01 -4.20 30.14
C GLN A 465 2.47 -3.79 30.32
N ILE A 466 2.92 -2.73 29.66
CA ILE A 466 4.27 -2.17 29.81
C ILE A 466 4.50 -1.77 31.27
N GLY A 467 3.60 -0.97 31.85
CA GLY A 467 3.68 -0.51 33.22
C GLY A 467 3.75 -1.65 34.23
N ARG A 468 2.93 -2.69 34.05
CA ARG A 468 2.95 -3.88 34.92
C ARG A 468 4.27 -4.65 34.85
N ASP A 469 4.87 -4.75 33.68
CA ASP A 469 6.15 -5.48 33.53
C ASP A 469 7.31 -4.66 34.14
N ILE A 470 7.26 -3.33 34.04
CA ILE A 470 8.21 -2.43 34.71
C ILE A 470 8.05 -2.53 36.24
N ALA A 471 6.82 -2.41 36.76
CA ALA A 471 6.55 -2.50 38.20
C ALA A 471 6.98 -3.85 38.82
N ARG A 472 6.82 -4.94 38.08
CA ARG A 472 7.32 -6.26 38.53
C ARG A 472 8.85 -6.32 38.57
N SER A 473 9.53 -5.61 37.67
CA SER A 473 10.99 -5.52 37.66
C SER A 473 11.50 -4.72 38.86
N SER A 474 10.85 -3.59 39.17
CA SER A 474 11.20 -2.77 40.35
C SER A 474 11.03 -3.50 41.68
N ARG A 475 9.93 -4.26 41.86
CA ARG A 475 9.64 -5.02 43.11
C ARG A 475 10.60 -6.17 43.40
N ARG A 476 11.47 -6.56 42.46
CA ARG A 476 12.47 -7.64 42.65
C ARG A 476 13.82 -7.14 43.16
N GLY A 477 13.87 -5.98 43.79
CA GLY A 477 15.10 -5.44 44.41
C GLY A 477 16.04 -4.77 43.40
N ASP A 478 15.59 -4.59 42.18
CA ASP A 478 16.30 -3.84 41.19
C ASP A 478 16.08 -2.35 41.47
N SER A 479 17.13 -1.56 41.52
CA SER A 479 17.10 -0.09 41.73
C SER A 479 16.02 0.58 40.88
N GLY A 480 15.30 1.56 41.41
CA GLY A 480 14.16 2.22 40.77
C GLY A 480 14.53 3.08 39.53
N GLY A 481 13.51 3.66 38.89
CA GLY A 481 13.65 4.61 37.77
C GLY A 481 14.01 3.98 36.42
N LEU A 482 14.72 4.73 35.59
CA LEU A 482 15.10 4.37 34.22
C LEU A 482 15.85 3.03 34.13
N SER A 483 16.64 2.69 35.16
CA SER A 483 17.38 1.41 35.23
C SER A 483 16.46 0.19 35.30
N ALA A 484 15.30 0.30 35.95
CA ALA A 484 14.29 -0.76 35.99
C ALA A 484 13.64 -0.96 34.64
N VAL A 485 13.39 0.13 33.90
CA VAL A 485 12.87 0.10 32.50
C VAL A 485 13.87 -0.65 31.62
N TRP A 486 15.13 -0.22 31.57
CA TRP A 486 16.15 -0.82 30.72
C TRP A 486 16.38 -2.30 31.04
N ARG A 487 16.36 -2.70 32.32
CA ARG A 487 16.45 -4.11 32.70
C ARG A 487 15.22 -4.91 32.30
N SER A 488 14.03 -4.35 32.47
CA SER A 488 12.79 -4.98 32.05
C SER A 488 12.76 -5.22 30.54
N VAL A 489 13.14 -4.21 29.76
CA VAL A 489 13.31 -4.30 28.32
C VAL A 489 14.38 -5.34 27.95
N GLY A 490 15.59 -5.27 28.55
CA GLY A 490 16.70 -6.18 28.31
C GLY A 490 16.35 -7.64 28.56
N ARG A 491 15.56 -7.92 29.61
CA ARG A 491 15.12 -9.28 29.99
C ARG A 491 14.07 -9.86 29.02
N ASN A 492 13.16 -9.03 28.49
CA ASN A 492 12.00 -9.47 27.69
C ASN A 492 11.78 -8.63 26.43
N ARG A 493 12.85 -8.30 25.69
CA ARG A 493 12.83 -7.45 24.48
C ARG A 493 11.69 -7.79 23.51
N ARG A 494 11.46 -9.06 23.27
CA ARG A 494 10.44 -9.58 22.38
C ARG A 494 9.01 -9.16 22.79
N ARG A 495 8.72 -9.21 24.09
CA ARG A 495 7.41 -8.87 24.64
C ARG A 495 7.22 -7.36 24.65
N PHE A 496 8.24 -6.62 25.05
CA PHE A 496 8.25 -5.16 25.00
C PHE A 496 8.13 -4.65 23.58
N GLY A 497 8.90 -5.22 22.64
CA GLY A 497 8.78 -4.89 21.21
C GLY A 497 7.37 -5.12 20.68
N GLY A 498 6.73 -6.24 21.02
CA GLY A 498 5.35 -6.51 20.67
C GLY A 498 4.35 -5.49 21.22
N TYR A 499 4.51 -5.07 22.49
CA TYR A 499 3.66 -4.02 23.05
C TYR A 499 3.88 -2.66 22.37
N LEU A 500 5.13 -2.35 22.04
CA LEU A 500 5.46 -1.11 21.35
C LEU A 500 4.90 -1.09 19.92
N VAL A 501 4.92 -2.24 19.23
CA VAL A 501 4.21 -2.40 17.94
C VAL A 501 2.71 -2.06 18.09
N HIS A 502 2.04 -2.60 19.11
CA HIS A 502 0.63 -2.29 19.34
C HIS A 502 0.38 -0.81 19.68
N VAL A 503 1.28 -0.15 20.44
CA VAL A 503 1.22 1.30 20.65
C VAL A 503 1.36 2.05 19.31
N GLY A 504 2.29 1.61 18.45
CA GLY A 504 2.43 2.16 17.10
C GLY A 504 1.14 2.05 16.28
N VAL A 505 0.50 0.88 16.29
CA VAL A 505 -0.80 0.66 15.61
C VAL A 505 -1.89 1.57 16.17
N VAL A 506 -1.93 1.79 17.49
CA VAL A 506 -2.86 2.72 18.13
C VAL A 506 -2.66 4.15 17.61
N LEU A 507 -1.41 4.62 17.55
CA LEU A 507 -1.09 5.95 17.03
C LEU A 507 -1.47 6.08 15.54
N VAL A 508 -1.17 5.07 14.72
CA VAL A 508 -1.63 5.02 13.32
C VAL A 508 -3.16 5.12 13.25
N GLY A 509 -3.87 4.37 14.11
CA GLY A 509 -5.34 4.43 14.19
C GLY A 509 -5.87 5.83 14.54
N LEU A 510 -5.21 6.56 15.45
CA LEU A 510 -5.58 7.96 15.77
C LEU A 510 -5.43 8.85 14.53
N GLY A 511 -4.33 8.71 13.79
CA GLY A 511 -4.10 9.45 12.56
C GLY A 511 -5.16 9.15 11.49
N ILE A 512 -5.50 7.86 11.28
CA ILE A 512 -6.52 7.45 10.31
C ILE A 512 -7.90 8.00 10.69
N ILE A 513 -8.31 7.92 11.97
CA ILE A 513 -9.60 8.46 12.43
C ILE A 513 -9.66 9.97 12.18
N GLY A 514 -8.59 10.70 12.51
CA GLY A 514 -8.52 12.13 12.26
C GLY A 514 -8.67 12.48 10.79
N THR A 515 -7.86 11.90 9.94
CA THR A 515 -7.82 12.23 8.51
C THR A 515 -9.04 11.72 7.75
N ARG A 516 -9.54 10.50 8.00
CA ARG A 516 -10.66 9.94 7.22
C ARG A 516 -12.04 10.46 7.64
N LEU A 517 -12.21 10.86 8.91
CA LEU A 517 -13.51 11.31 9.41
C LEU A 517 -13.62 12.83 9.60
N HIS A 518 -12.51 13.55 9.57
CA HIS A 518 -12.48 14.99 9.92
C HIS A 518 -11.60 15.85 9.02
N SER A 519 -11.09 15.32 7.91
CA SER A 519 -10.40 16.14 6.91
C SER A 519 -11.36 17.20 6.36
N LEU A 520 -10.86 18.42 6.21
CA LEU A 520 -11.53 19.51 5.52
C LEU A 520 -10.81 19.71 4.17
N GLU A 521 -11.60 19.79 3.11
CA GLU A 521 -11.12 20.07 1.77
C GLU A 521 -11.93 21.22 1.20
N ALA A 522 -11.26 22.24 0.66
CA ALA A 522 -11.88 23.39 0.04
C ALA A 522 -11.00 23.88 -1.12
N GLU A 523 -11.61 24.31 -2.20
CA GLU A 523 -10.95 25.02 -3.28
C GLU A 523 -11.32 26.48 -3.19
N VAL A 524 -10.34 27.34 -3.28
CA VAL A 524 -10.52 28.77 -3.13
C VAL A 524 -9.75 29.53 -4.20
N VAL A 525 -10.33 30.61 -4.66
CA VAL A 525 -9.64 31.59 -5.49
C VAL A 525 -9.17 32.73 -4.63
N LEU A 526 -7.93 33.09 -4.78
CA LEU A 526 -7.27 34.14 -4.03
C LEU A 526 -6.90 35.28 -4.96
N SER A 527 -7.30 36.51 -4.56
CA SER A 527 -6.84 37.75 -5.17
C SER A 527 -5.61 38.28 -4.41
N PRO A 528 -4.69 39.01 -5.06
CA PRO A 528 -3.53 39.58 -4.39
C PRO A 528 -3.91 40.47 -3.18
N GLY A 529 -3.38 40.15 -2.01
CA GLY A 529 -3.58 40.90 -0.76
C GLY A 529 -4.94 40.71 -0.07
N GLU A 530 -5.90 40.02 -0.67
CA GLU A 530 -7.21 39.76 -0.05
C GLU A 530 -7.15 38.56 0.91
N PRO A 531 -7.67 38.69 2.14
CA PRO A 531 -7.70 37.60 3.08
C PRO A 531 -8.90 36.67 2.85
N VAL A 532 -8.66 35.38 2.66
CA VAL A 532 -9.68 34.34 2.55
C VAL A 532 -9.60 33.38 3.73
N ALA A 533 -10.72 33.15 4.40
CA ALA A 533 -10.80 32.27 5.58
C ALA A 533 -11.21 30.84 5.19
N VAL A 534 -10.41 29.84 5.57
CA VAL A 534 -10.65 28.42 5.35
C VAL A 534 -10.26 27.60 6.55
N GLY A 535 -11.20 26.86 7.14
CA GLY A 535 -10.91 25.86 8.19
C GLY A 535 -10.17 26.40 9.42
N GLY A 536 -10.43 27.65 9.83
CA GLY A 536 -9.76 28.30 10.96
C GLY A 536 -8.40 28.93 10.60
N TYR A 537 -8.03 28.89 9.34
CA TYR A 537 -6.88 29.62 8.77
C TYR A 537 -7.36 30.80 7.91
N THR A 538 -6.53 31.81 7.83
CA THR A 538 -6.71 32.92 6.87
C THR A 538 -5.52 32.93 5.93
N LEU A 539 -5.81 32.83 4.65
CA LEU A 539 -4.84 32.82 3.57
C LEU A 539 -4.78 34.18 2.93
N VAL A 540 -3.59 34.71 2.71
CA VAL A 540 -3.36 35.97 1.97
C VAL A 540 -2.37 35.63 0.86
N TYR A 541 -2.82 35.72 -0.36
CA TYR A 541 -1.96 35.55 -1.52
C TYR A 541 -1.17 36.83 -1.77
N GLU A 542 0.15 36.70 -1.93
CA GLU A 542 1.07 37.85 -2.07
C GLU A 542 1.52 38.05 -3.49
N ASP A 543 2.16 37.03 -4.08
CA ASP A 543 2.73 37.10 -5.43
C ASP A 543 2.76 35.72 -6.12
N LEU A 544 2.80 35.75 -7.45
CA LEU A 544 3.07 34.60 -8.31
C LEU A 544 4.44 34.82 -8.98
N ARG A 545 5.30 33.82 -8.86
CA ARG A 545 6.61 33.85 -9.50
C ARG A 545 6.84 32.67 -10.41
N GLN A 546 7.58 32.94 -11.48
CA GLN A 546 7.97 31.92 -12.43
C GLN A 546 9.50 31.93 -12.57
N GLU A 547 10.09 30.76 -12.51
CA GLU A 547 11.53 30.55 -12.64
C GLU A 547 11.82 29.37 -13.55
N SER A 548 12.85 29.50 -14.39
CA SER A 548 13.33 28.44 -15.26
C SER A 548 14.73 28.01 -14.79
N ALA A 549 14.91 26.74 -14.45
CA ALA A 549 16.17 26.20 -13.99
C ALA A 549 16.42 24.82 -14.65
N GLY A 550 17.44 24.75 -15.50
CA GLY A 550 17.78 23.53 -16.23
C GLY A 550 16.62 23.05 -17.12
N ASP A 551 16.17 21.83 -16.93
CA ASP A 551 15.08 21.18 -17.68
C ASP A 551 13.68 21.48 -17.11
N ARG A 552 13.57 22.39 -16.12
CA ARG A 552 12.33 22.64 -15.38
C ARG A 552 11.95 24.10 -15.36
N ARG A 553 10.66 24.37 -15.63
CA ARG A 553 9.99 25.65 -15.37
C ARG A 553 9.08 25.49 -14.18
N THR A 554 9.30 26.26 -13.13
CA THR A 554 8.53 26.25 -11.88
C THR A 554 7.70 27.51 -11.76
N THR A 555 6.41 27.38 -11.51
CA THR A 555 5.52 28.48 -11.13
C THR A 555 5.02 28.24 -9.70
N TRP A 556 5.19 29.21 -8.81
CA TRP A 556 4.69 29.12 -7.42
C TRP A 556 3.95 30.37 -6.99
N ALA A 557 2.96 30.17 -6.13
CA ALA A 557 2.25 31.25 -5.46
C ALA A 557 2.76 31.40 -4.01
N SER A 558 3.10 32.61 -3.60
CA SER A 558 3.45 32.92 -2.21
C SER A 558 2.18 33.22 -1.43
N ILE A 559 1.86 32.37 -0.43
CA ILE A 559 0.61 32.49 0.35
C ILE A 559 0.97 32.55 1.83
N SER A 560 0.71 33.72 2.44
CA SER A 560 0.86 33.93 3.88
C SER A 560 -0.35 33.39 4.64
N VAL A 561 -0.06 32.57 5.65
CA VAL A 561 -1.05 31.85 6.45
C VAL A 561 -1.12 32.45 7.85
N TYR A 562 -2.31 32.80 8.27
CA TYR A 562 -2.62 33.33 9.62
C TYR A 562 -3.64 32.43 10.33
N ARG A 563 -3.71 32.53 11.65
CA ARG A 563 -4.77 31.94 12.46
C ARG A 563 -5.62 33.05 13.09
N ASN A 564 -6.95 32.86 13.05
CA ASN A 564 -7.91 33.82 13.60
C ASN A 564 -7.94 35.22 12.91
N GLY A 565 -7.94 35.24 11.56
CA GLY A 565 -8.00 36.45 10.75
C GLY A 565 -6.64 37.06 10.41
N ARG A 566 -6.62 38.10 9.56
CA ARG A 566 -5.39 38.77 9.10
C ARG A 566 -4.64 39.49 10.24
N SER A 567 -5.35 39.96 11.25
CA SER A 567 -4.79 40.55 12.46
C SER A 567 -4.35 39.49 13.50
N GLY A 568 -4.59 38.21 13.21
CA GLY A 568 -4.22 37.08 14.08
C GLY A 568 -2.76 36.67 13.97
N THR A 569 -2.46 35.52 14.53
CA THR A 569 -1.07 35.01 14.57
C THR A 569 -0.61 34.57 13.19
N TYR A 570 0.44 35.18 12.65
CA TYR A 570 1.15 34.69 11.48
C TYR A 570 1.78 33.33 11.76
N LEU A 571 1.62 32.38 10.85
CA LEU A 571 2.08 31.01 11.02
C LEU A 571 3.23 30.65 10.07
N ALA A 572 3.12 30.96 8.80
CA ALA A 572 4.13 30.66 7.77
C ALA A 572 3.73 31.29 6.43
N THR A 573 4.69 31.46 5.51
CA THR A 573 4.41 31.63 4.08
C THR A 573 4.63 30.29 3.38
N LEU A 574 3.58 29.79 2.72
CA LEU A 574 3.61 28.55 1.96
C LEU A 574 3.71 28.87 0.46
N LYS A 575 4.44 28.02 -0.27
CA LYS A 575 4.71 28.21 -1.70
C LYS A 575 4.29 26.96 -2.49
N PRO A 576 2.99 26.69 -2.66
CA PRO A 576 2.55 25.65 -3.57
C PRO A 576 2.97 26.01 -5.00
N ARG A 577 3.38 24.98 -5.76
CA ARG A 577 3.97 25.20 -7.09
C ARG A 577 3.54 24.18 -8.12
N ILE A 578 3.69 24.55 -9.38
CA ILE A 578 3.57 23.65 -10.53
C ILE A 578 4.91 23.62 -11.25
N ASP A 579 5.46 22.41 -11.39
CA ASP A 579 6.70 22.13 -12.11
C ASP A 579 6.35 21.56 -13.50
N ARG A 580 6.88 22.19 -14.57
CA ARG A 580 6.82 21.70 -15.95
C ARG A 580 8.22 21.33 -16.40
N TYR A 581 8.37 20.14 -16.96
CA TYR A 581 9.66 19.62 -17.43
C TYR A 581 9.70 19.56 -18.96
N VAL A 582 10.84 19.89 -19.56
CA VAL A 582 10.99 19.99 -21.03
C VAL A 582 10.65 18.69 -21.75
N ASN A 583 11.05 17.54 -21.16
CA ASN A 583 10.86 16.21 -21.77
C ASN A 583 9.58 15.49 -21.30
N PHE A 584 8.71 16.17 -20.54
CA PHE A 584 7.48 15.60 -20.00
C PHE A 584 6.32 16.56 -20.20
N GLU A 585 5.30 16.15 -20.92
CA GLU A 585 4.13 17.00 -21.24
C GLU A 585 3.30 17.35 -20.01
N GLN A 586 3.31 16.45 -19.02
CA GLN A 586 2.48 16.58 -17.82
C GLN A 586 3.09 17.56 -16.81
N ALA A 587 2.34 18.59 -16.44
CA ALA A 587 2.66 19.47 -15.33
C ALA A 587 2.44 18.77 -13.99
N ILE A 588 3.33 18.99 -13.02
CA ILE A 588 3.25 18.37 -11.70
C ILE A 588 2.98 19.42 -10.65
N ALA A 589 1.83 19.30 -10.00
CA ALA A 589 1.49 20.12 -8.85
C ALA A 589 2.27 19.61 -7.61
N VAL A 590 3.15 20.43 -7.07
CA VAL A 590 3.91 20.15 -5.86
C VAL A 590 3.31 20.95 -4.71
N PRO A 591 2.71 20.27 -3.73
CA PRO A 591 2.03 20.92 -2.63
C PRO A 591 3.00 21.64 -1.69
N ALA A 592 2.50 22.65 -0.98
CA ALA A 592 3.18 23.23 0.16
C ALA A 592 2.49 22.80 1.46
N LEU A 593 3.28 22.28 2.40
CA LEU A 593 2.79 21.71 3.65
C LEU A 593 3.27 22.49 4.87
N ARG A 594 2.35 22.79 5.78
CA ARG A 594 2.66 23.18 7.15
C ARG A 594 2.28 22.04 8.09
N MET A 595 3.28 21.31 8.53
CA MET A 595 3.08 20.20 9.46
C MET A 595 2.87 20.67 10.89
N GLY A 596 1.91 20.05 11.60
CA GLY A 596 1.61 20.30 12.99
C GLY A 596 1.24 19.02 13.75
N LEU A 597 1.36 19.03 15.08
CA LEU A 597 0.94 17.87 15.89
C LEU A 597 -0.58 17.66 15.87
N ARG A 598 -1.34 18.76 15.80
CA ARG A 598 -2.80 18.73 15.81
C ARG A 598 -3.36 18.46 14.43
N GLU A 599 -2.82 19.14 13.42
CA GLU A 599 -3.28 19.10 12.04
C GLU A 599 -2.19 19.59 11.10
N ASP A 600 -2.18 19.08 9.89
CA ASP A 600 -1.39 19.60 8.78
C ASP A 600 -2.27 20.47 7.89
N LEU A 601 -1.74 21.60 7.46
CA LEU A 601 -2.31 22.43 6.39
C LEU A 601 -1.57 22.13 5.10
N TYR A 602 -2.32 21.83 4.07
CA TYR A 602 -1.84 21.38 2.77
C TYR A 602 -2.41 22.30 1.70
N LEU A 603 -1.56 22.97 0.91
CA LEU A 603 -1.95 23.87 -0.16
C LEU A 603 -1.46 23.32 -1.50
N ILE A 604 -2.33 23.28 -2.50
CA ILE A 604 -2.01 22.86 -3.86
C ILE A 604 -2.40 23.98 -4.79
N LEU A 605 -1.46 24.44 -5.64
CA LEU A 605 -1.74 25.38 -6.72
C LEU A 605 -2.31 24.59 -7.91
N PHE A 606 -3.51 24.97 -8.39
CA PHE A 606 -4.11 24.35 -9.56
C PHE A 606 -3.99 25.24 -10.79
N TRP A 607 -4.26 26.52 -10.62
CA TRP A 607 -4.38 27.42 -11.75
C TRP A 607 -4.06 28.86 -11.34
N TRP A 608 -3.75 29.69 -12.32
CA TRP A 608 -3.59 31.15 -12.20
C TRP A 608 -4.04 31.84 -13.46
N SER A 609 -4.57 33.07 -13.36
CA SER A 609 -4.95 33.92 -14.46
C SER A 609 -3.87 34.96 -14.77
N GLU A 610 -3.98 35.59 -15.94
CA GLU A 610 -3.15 36.74 -16.30
C GLU A 610 -3.48 37.97 -15.43
N ASP A 611 -4.72 38.08 -14.94
CA ASP A 611 -5.17 39.14 -14.02
C ASP A 611 -4.64 38.95 -12.58
N GLY A 612 -3.79 37.98 -12.35
CA GLY A 612 -3.14 37.75 -11.08
C GLY A 612 -3.98 36.99 -10.04
N LEU A 613 -5.06 36.30 -10.43
CA LEU A 613 -5.81 35.40 -9.56
C LEU A 613 -5.12 34.03 -9.48
N VAL A 614 -5.19 33.37 -8.32
CA VAL A 614 -4.71 31.99 -8.17
C VAL A 614 -5.78 31.10 -7.56
N GLN A 615 -5.96 29.92 -8.12
CA GLN A 615 -6.82 28.89 -7.53
C GLN A 615 -5.99 27.90 -6.75
N VAL A 616 -6.35 27.72 -5.48
CA VAL A 616 -5.63 26.86 -4.54
C VAL A 616 -6.60 25.89 -3.87
N LYS A 617 -6.23 24.62 -3.87
CA LYS A 617 -6.90 23.62 -3.04
C LYS A 617 -6.27 23.61 -1.65
N VAL A 618 -7.11 23.74 -0.66
CA VAL A 618 -6.73 23.77 0.76
C VAL A 618 -7.23 22.50 1.43
N ILE A 619 -6.32 21.74 2.05
CA ILE A 619 -6.70 20.55 2.79
C ILE A 619 -6.16 20.69 4.20
N VAL A 620 -7.03 20.47 5.19
CA VAL A 620 -6.65 20.39 6.60
C VAL A 620 -6.80 18.95 7.06
N ASN A 621 -5.66 18.31 7.41
CA ASN A 621 -5.60 16.92 7.82
C ASN A 621 -5.36 16.79 9.34
N PRO A 622 -6.42 16.60 10.16
CA PRO A 622 -6.25 16.43 11.59
C PRO A 622 -5.53 15.14 11.95
N LEU A 623 -4.64 15.24 12.96
CA LEU A 623 -3.95 14.10 13.57
C LEU A 623 -3.05 13.27 12.62
N VAL A 624 -2.79 13.73 11.38
CA VAL A 624 -1.96 12.97 10.44
C VAL A 624 -0.54 12.71 10.98
N SER A 625 0.00 13.61 11.79
CA SER A 625 1.30 13.44 12.45
C SER A 625 1.36 12.19 13.35
N PHE A 626 0.23 11.73 13.88
CA PHE A 626 0.17 10.48 14.65
C PHE A 626 0.33 9.25 13.77
N LEU A 627 -0.03 9.30 12.50
CA LEU A 627 0.22 8.23 11.54
C LEU A 627 1.74 8.02 11.37
N TRP A 628 2.50 9.11 11.17
CA TRP A 628 3.96 9.06 11.00
C TRP A 628 4.66 8.59 12.28
N LEU A 629 4.30 9.18 13.40
CA LEU A 629 4.83 8.79 14.71
C LEU A 629 4.50 7.33 15.04
N GLY A 630 3.27 6.90 14.75
CA GLY A 630 2.81 5.54 14.96
C GLY A 630 3.59 4.53 14.13
N GLY A 631 3.84 4.84 12.86
CA GLY A 631 4.69 4.03 11.99
C GLY A 631 6.11 3.89 12.52
N LEU A 632 6.72 5.00 12.96
CA LEU A 632 8.06 4.97 13.58
C LEU A 632 8.09 4.10 14.84
N VAL A 633 7.11 4.26 15.75
CA VAL A 633 7.00 3.47 16.98
C VAL A 633 6.81 1.99 16.69
N LEU A 634 6.01 1.66 15.68
CA LEU A 634 5.81 0.29 15.19
C LEU A 634 7.12 -0.33 14.71
N LEU A 635 7.89 0.39 13.90
CA LEU A 635 9.18 -0.08 13.36
C LEU A 635 10.20 -0.27 14.49
N VAL A 636 10.30 0.67 15.42
CA VAL A 636 11.18 0.56 16.61
C VAL A 636 10.78 -0.64 17.47
N GLY A 637 9.48 -0.86 17.67
CA GLY A 637 8.95 -2.02 18.40
C GLY A 637 9.32 -3.33 17.73
N GLY A 638 9.18 -3.43 16.42
CA GLY A 638 9.57 -4.59 15.62
C GLY A 638 11.08 -4.84 15.64
N ALA A 639 11.89 -3.81 15.50
CA ALA A 639 13.35 -3.90 15.61
C ALA A 639 13.79 -4.39 17.01
N LEU A 640 13.15 -3.89 18.06
CA LEU A 640 13.38 -4.35 19.43
C LEU A 640 13.01 -5.83 19.61
N ALA A 641 11.91 -6.28 18.99
CA ALA A 641 11.49 -7.67 19.02
C ALA A 641 12.46 -8.60 18.27
N LEU A 642 13.13 -8.10 17.23
CA LEU A 642 14.14 -8.81 16.44
C LEU A 642 15.49 -8.93 17.17
N TRP A 643 15.80 -7.98 18.06
CA TRP A 643 17.11 -7.89 18.72
C TRP A 643 17.49 -9.18 19.47
N PRO A 644 18.71 -9.73 19.30
CA PRO A 644 19.13 -10.98 19.94
C PRO A 644 19.04 -10.93 21.47
N ARG A 645 18.62 -12.03 22.09
CA ARG A 645 18.73 -12.16 23.54
C ARG A 645 20.21 -12.26 23.92
N VAL A 646 20.68 -11.39 24.76
CA VAL A 646 21.92 -11.59 25.48
C VAL A 646 21.68 -12.78 26.43
N ARG A 647 22.25 -13.95 26.13
CA ARG A 647 22.22 -15.05 27.08
C ARG A 647 23.00 -14.57 28.32
N PRO A 648 22.42 -14.60 29.54
CA PRO A 648 23.19 -14.38 30.73
C PRO A 648 24.35 -15.40 30.71
N ARG A 649 25.59 -14.93 30.97
CA ARG A 649 26.68 -15.87 31.18
C ARG A 649 26.25 -16.83 32.29
N PRO A 650 26.37 -18.17 32.10
CA PRO A 650 25.99 -19.11 33.14
C PRO A 650 26.72 -18.74 34.43
N SER A 651 26.01 -18.60 35.53
CA SER A 651 26.58 -18.27 36.80
C SER A 651 27.59 -19.38 37.21
N ALA A 652 28.55 -19.06 38.07
CA ALA A 652 29.50 -20.07 38.57
C ALA A 652 28.76 -21.27 39.18
N SER A 653 27.59 -21.05 39.78
CA SER A 653 26.69 -22.08 40.30
C SER A 653 26.06 -22.96 39.22
N ASP A 654 25.66 -22.37 38.06
CA ASP A 654 25.10 -23.16 36.95
C ASP A 654 26.17 -23.98 36.24
N ARG A 655 27.41 -23.46 36.16
CA ARG A 655 28.58 -24.22 35.68
C ARG A 655 28.92 -25.36 36.58
N ARG A 656 28.88 -25.19 37.94
CA ARG A 656 29.08 -26.27 38.89
C ARG A 656 27.99 -27.33 38.83
N ARG A 657 26.69 -26.91 38.67
CA ARG A 657 25.58 -27.87 38.53
C ARG A 657 25.66 -28.64 37.21
N SER A 658 26.03 -28.02 36.11
CA SER A 658 26.21 -28.71 34.82
C SER A 658 27.43 -29.63 34.83
N ALA A 659 28.54 -29.26 35.51
CA ALA A 659 29.70 -30.10 35.69
C ALA A 659 29.41 -31.29 36.64
N LEU A 660 28.62 -31.08 37.72
CA LEU A 660 28.19 -32.13 38.63
C LEU A 660 27.21 -33.08 37.92
N SER A 661 26.24 -32.59 37.11
CA SER A 661 25.33 -33.47 36.35
C SER A 661 26.06 -34.28 35.28
N ALA A 662 27.08 -33.71 34.65
CA ALA A 662 27.94 -34.42 33.70
C ALA A 662 28.79 -35.50 34.40
N ARG A 663 29.31 -35.21 35.59
CA ARG A 663 30.03 -36.22 36.40
C ARG A 663 29.12 -37.32 36.91
N LEU A 664 27.87 -37.00 37.34
CA LEU A 664 26.89 -38.01 37.81
C LEU A 664 26.37 -38.88 36.67
N SER A 665 26.27 -38.34 35.43
CA SER A 665 25.93 -39.11 34.22
C SER A 665 27.08 -40.07 33.82
N ALA A 666 28.34 -39.70 34.11
CA ALA A 666 29.50 -40.53 33.80
C ALA A 666 29.68 -41.68 34.83
N VAL A 667 29.06 -41.57 36.01
CA VAL A 667 29.16 -42.58 37.10
C VAL A 667 27.97 -43.56 37.05
N GLY A 668 27.11 -43.52 36.02
CA GLY A 668 26.08 -44.57 35.81
C GLY A 668 24.93 -44.59 36.82
N VAL A 669 24.85 -43.63 37.77
CA VAL A 669 23.73 -43.53 38.72
C VAL A 669 22.54 -42.84 38.04
N GLY A 670 21.71 -43.64 37.40
CA GLY A 670 20.47 -43.19 36.75
C GLY A 670 19.43 -42.75 37.77
N ILE A 671 19.42 -41.47 38.15
CA ILE A 671 18.27 -40.87 38.83
C ILE A 671 17.15 -40.74 37.81
N ARG A 672 16.29 -41.77 37.72
CA ARG A 672 15.01 -41.68 37.02
C ARG A 672 14.17 -40.60 37.70
N SER A 673 14.23 -39.36 37.18
CA SER A 673 13.24 -38.37 37.51
C SER A 673 11.88 -38.86 37.02
N ARG A 674 11.05 -39.38 37.92
CA ARG A 674 9.63 -39.63 37.71
C ARG A 674 8.95 -38.28 37.41
N ARG A 675 9.00 -37.82 36.15
CA ARG A 675 8.01 -36.88 35.63
C ARG A 675 6.66 -37.60 35.69
N ARG A 676 5.88 -37.34 36.77
CA ARG A 676 4.44 -37.64 36.79
C ARG A 676 3.81 -37.16 35.52
N ARG A 677 3.57 -38.05 34.54
CA ARG A 677 2.63 -37.86 33.46
C ARG A 677 1.26 -37.70 34.11
N ARG A 678 0.82 -36.49 34.36
CA ARG A 678 -0.61 -36.19 34.50
C ARG A 678 -1.24 -36.53 33.15
N LYS A 679 -1.82 -37.71 33.04
CA LYS A 679 -2.83 -38.00 32.02
C LYS A 679 -3.99 -37.03 32.29
N ARG A 680 -4.07 -35.94 31.55
CA ARG A 680 -5.29 -35.17 31.46
C ARG A 680 -6.17 -35.91 30.45
N LEU A 681 -7.26 -36.44 30.91
CA LEU A 681 -8.39 -36.87 30.07
C LEU A 681 -8.91 -35.63 29.37
N PHE A 682 -8.81 -35.62 28.05
CA PHE A 682 -9.36 -34.53 27.22
C PHE A 682 -10.82 -34.82 26.92
N PRO A 683 -11.70 -33.80 26.92
CA PRO A 683 -13.07 -33.95 26.49
C PRO A 683 -13.17 -34.22 24.97
N ALA A 684 -14.27 -34.88 24.61
CA ALA A 684 -14.54 -35.50 23.32
C ALA A 684 -14.43 -34.57 22.10
N PRO A 685 -14.16 -35.12 20.89
CA PRO A 685 -13.94 -34.38 19.65
C PRO A 685 -15.08 -33.46 19.19
N ARG A 686 -16.31 -33.65 19.69
CA ARG A 686 -17.51 -32.90 19.24
C ARG A 686 -17.52 -31.41 19.59
N ALA A 687 -16.92 -30.99 20.71
CA ALA A 687 -16.86 -29.56 21.08
C ALA A 687 -15.87 -28.77 20.18
N GLN A 688 -14.85 -29.44 19.69
CA GLN A 688 -13.84 -28.87 18.79
C GLN A 688 -14.34 -28.66 17.37
N GLN A 689 -15.15 -29.61 16.85
CA GLN A 689 -15.79 -29.44 15.53
C GLN A 689 -16.78 -28.28 15.56
N ARG A 690 -17.51 -28.06 16.65
CA ARG A 690 -18.44 -26.91 16.80
C ARG A 690 -17.70 -25.58 16.83
N ALA A 691 -16.54 -25.45 17.50
CA ALA A 691 -15.77 -24.19 17.53
C ALA A 691 -15.17 -23.84 16.16
N VAL A 692 -14.69 -24.83 15.40
CA VAL A 692 -14.21 -24.65 14.02
C VAL A 692 -15.38 -24.31 13.09
N SER A 693 -16.53 -24.97 13.24
CA SER A 693 -17.74 -24.68 12.45
C SER A 693 -18.29 -23.28 12.75
N ILE A 694 -18.22 -22.80 14.00
CA ILE A 694 -18.59 -21.42 14.38
C ILE A 694 -17.62 -20.41 13.77
N ALA A 695 -16.29 -20.68 13.80
CA ALA A 695 -15.29 -19.80 13.19
C ALA A 695 -15.45 -19.75 11.66
N VAL A 696 -15.68 -20.89 11.02
CA VAL A 696 -15.99 -20.95 9.57
C VAL A 696 -17.33 -20.25 9.28
N GLY A 697 -18.33 -20.40 10.15
CA GLY A 697 -19.62 -19.69 10.05
C GLY A 697 -19.47 -18.17 10.20
N LEU A 698 -18.60 -17.70 11.09
CA LEU A 698 -18.31 -16.27 11.24
C LEU A 698 -17.57 -15.69 10.02
N VAL A 699 -16.63 -16.44 9.44
CA VAL A 699 -15.95 -16.04 8.19
C VAL A 699 -16.92 -16.06 7.02
N ALA A 700 -17.78 -17.10 6.92
CA ALA A 700 -18.84 -17.17 5.92
C ALA A 700 -19.86 -16.04 6.13
N GLY A 701 -20.24 -15.72 7.37
CA GLY A 701 -21.10 -14.60 7.73
C GLY A 701 -20.46 -13.24 7.37
N LEU A 702 -19.16 -13.08 7.58
CA LEU A 702 -18.42 -11.89 7.18
C LEU A 702 -18.34 -11.76 5.65
N LEU A 703 -18.14 -12.88 4.93
CA LEU A 703 -18.16 -12.92 3.47
C LEU A 703 -19.57 -12.61 2.93
N VAL A 704 -20.62 -13.07 3.60
CA VAL A 704 -22.02 -12.73 3.25
C VAL A 704 -22.32 -11.26 3.55
N LEU A 705 -21.79 -10.70 4.64
CA LEU A 705 -21.91 -9.26 4.93
C LEU A 705 -21.14 -8.41 3.89
N VAL A 706 -19.98 -8.85 3.47
CA VAL A 706 -19.22 -8.21 2.37
C VAL A 706 -19.98 -8.34 1.05
N ALA A 707 -20.49 -9.52 0.73
CA ALA A 707 -21.32 -9.73 -0.46
C ALA A 707 -22.64 -8.96 -0.40
N GLY A 708 -23.28 -8.86 0.78
CA GLY A 708 -24.45 -8.03 1.02
C GLY A 708 -24.18 -6.54 0.88
N ALA A 709 -23.02 -6.05 1.38
CA ALA A 709 -22.58 -4.68 1.17
C ALA A 709 -22.30 -4.37 -0.30
N VAL A 710 -21.76 -5.34 -1.04
CA VAL A 710 -21.56 -5.25 -2.49
C VAL A 710 -22.90 -5.26 -3.23
N ALA A 711 -23.86 -6.09 -2.81
CA ALA A 711 -25.19 -6.17 -3.42
C ALA A 711 -26.10 -4.96 -3.11
N MET A 712 -25.93 -4.32 -1.95
CA MET A 712 -26.63 -3.08 -1.56
C MET A 712 -25.98 -1.81 -2.09
N TRP A 713 -24.85 -1.91 -2.79
CA TRP A 713 -24.19 -0.78 -3.38
C TRP A 713 -24.93 -0.36 -4.65
N ARG A 714 -25.59 0.79 -4.59
CA ARG A 714 -26.13 1.49 -5.76
C ARG A 714 -25.02 2.42 -6.31
N PRO A 715 -24.50 2.19 -7.53
CA PRO A 715 -23.63 3.15 -8.17
C PRO A 715 -24.45 4.39 -8.51
N GLY A 716 -24.15 5.53 -7.95
CA GLY A 716 -24.80 6.78 -8.34
C GLY A 716 -24.95 7.85 -7.26
N GLU A 717 -24.77 7.55 -5.98
CA GLU A 717 -24.87 8.59 -4.95
C GLU A 717 -23.48 8.98 -4.45
N ARG A 718 -22.81 9.86 -5.16
CA ARG A 718 -21.73 10.69 -4.62
C ARG A 718 -22.35 11.89 -3.93
N PHE A 719 -22.61 11.80 -2.64
CA PHE A 719 -22.77 13.01 -1.82
C PHE A 719 -21.37 13.59 -1.57
N ILE A 720 -20.90 14.43 -2.49
CA ILE A 720 -19.98 15.50 -2.16
C ILE A 720 -20.89 16.62 -1.66
N ALA A 721 -21.01 16.78 -0.37
CA ALA A 721 -21.64 17.95 0.20
C ALA A 721 -20.71 19.14 -0.10
N GLN A 722 -21.00 19.87 -1.16
CA GLN A 722 -20.40 21.17 -1.41
C GLN A 722 -20.89 22.15 -0.31
N PRO A 723 -20.02 22.97 0.27
CA PRO A 723 -20.47 24.02 1.18
C PRO A 723 -21.39 24.98 0.41
N PRO A 724 -22.48 25.46 1.01
CA PRO A 724 -23.33 26.45 0.37
C PRO A 724 -22.53 27.72 0.05
N GLY A 725 -22.51 28.11 -1.24
CA GLY A 725 -21.86 29.35 -1.68
C GLY A 725 -20.50 29.22 -2.35
N TRP A 726 -20.01 27.96 -2.60
CA TRP A 726 -18.72 27.78 -3.27
C TRP A 726 -18.85 27.85 -4.82
N GLN A 727 -17.96 28.64 -5.47
CA GLN A 727 -17.93 28.83 -6.91
C GLN A 727 -16.49 29.09 -7.42
N PRO A 728 -16.00 28.37 -8.47
CA PRO A 728 -14.70 28.70 -9.07
C PRO A 728 -14.75 30.01 -9.87
N ALA A 729 -13.73 30.82 -9.76
CA ALA A 729 -13.62 32.05 -10.55
C ALA A 729 -13.32 31.73 -12.01
N GLY A 730 -14.02 32.36 -12.90
CA GLY A 730 -13.90 32.18 -14.36
C GLY A 730 -14.83 31.11 -14.94
N ARG A 731 -15.40 30.24 -14.11
CA ARG A 731 -16.41 29.27 -14.52
C ARG A 731 -17.78 29.95 -14.56
N PRO A 732 -18.51 29.87 -15.65
CA PRO A 732 -19.88 30.38 -15.69
C PRO A 732 -20.75 29.52 -14.76
N LEU A 733 -21.55 30.21 -13.96
CA LEU A 733 -22.44 29.60 -12.97
C LEU A 733 -23.82 29.39 -13.52
N SER A 734 -24.61 28.54 -12.87
CA SER A 734 -26.04 28.44 -13.17
C SER A 734 -26.71 29.83 -13.12
N GLY A 735 -27.39 30.16 -14.19
CA GLY A 735 -28.01 31.47 -14.42
C GLY A 735 -27.12 32.52 -15.08
N GLN A 736 -25.81 32.33 -15.19
CA GLN A 736 -24.90 33.27 -15.89
C GLN A 736 -24.86 33.02 -17.39
N PRO A 737 -24.52 34.04 -18.20
CA PRO A 737 -24.28 33.83 -19.64
C PRO A 737 -23.14 32.83 -19.84
N ALA A 738 -23.35 31.85 -20.72
CA ALA A 738 -22.28 30.96 -21.13
C ALA A 738 -21.26 31.73 -21.98
N PRO A 739 -19.94 31.52 -21.74
CA PRO A 739 -18.92 32.14 -22.59
C PRO A 739 -19.09 31.76 -24.06
N ASP A 740 -18.95 32.71 -24.95
CA ASP A 740 -18.97 32.42 -26.37
C ASP A 740 -17.75 31.59 -26.76
N PHE A 741 -17.96 30.67 -27.68
CA PHE A 741 -16.91 29.86 -28.26
C PHE A 741 -17.00 29.79 -29.78
N THR A 742 -15.86 29.58 -30.41
CA THR A 742 -15.77 29.18 -31.81
C THR A 742 -14.67 28.12 -31.90
N PHE A 743 -15.01 26.95 -32.41
CA PHE A 743 -14.04 25.93 -32.71
C PHE A 743 -14.38 25.17 -33.98
N ARG A 744 -13.39 24.48 -34.51
CA ARG A 744 -13.52 23.66 -35.70
C ARG A 744 -13.99 22.27 -35.33
N LEU A 745 -15.05 21.81 -35.98
CA LEU A 745 -15.52 20.43 -35.86
C LEU A 745 -14.64 19.47 -36.66
N LEU A 746 -14.73 18.18 -36.33
CA LEU A 746 -14.00 17.13 -37.07
C LEU A 746 -14.38 17.04 -38.55
N ASP A 747 -15.58 17.48 -38.97
CA ASP A 747 -15.99 17.53 -40.35
C ASP A 747 -15.43 18.75 -41.10
N GLY A 748 -14.68 19.61 -40.40
CA GLY A 748 -14.06 20.83 -40.95
C GLY A 748 -14.92 22.07 -40.89
N SER A 749 -16.20 22.00 -40.51
CA SER A 749 -17.07 23.12 -40.28
C SER A 749 -16.71 23.89 -39.00
N ALA A 750 -17.08 25.18 -38.94
CA ALA A 750 -16.95 25.96 -37.70
C ALA A 750 -18.27 25.93 -36.93
N LEU A 751 -18.22 25.85 -35.62
CA LEU A 751 -19.39 25.94 -34.73
C LEU A 751 -19.16 27.03 -33.70
N THR A 752 -20.18 27.94 -33.58
CA THR A 752 -20.17 28.99 -32.55
C THR A 752 -21.34 28.78 -31.57
N LEU A 753 -21.22 29.26 -30.32
CA LEU A 753 -22.35 29.23 -29.39
C LEU A 753 -23.52 30.10 -29.90
N ALA A 754 -23.22 31.15 -30.64
CA ALA A 754 -24.23 32.03 -31.23
C ALA A 754 -25.16 31.28 -32.23
N ASP A 755 -24.62 30.31 -32.98
CA ASP A 755 -25.39 29.49 -33.94
C ASP A 755 -26.35 28.50 -33.22
N LEU A 756 -26.15 28.29 -31.92
CA LEU A 756 -26.93 27.38 -31.09
C LEU A 756 -28.00 28.07 -30.23
N ARG A 757 -28.14 29.38 -30.36
CA ARG A 757 -29.19 30.16 -29.67
C ARG A 757 -30.58 29.62 -29.99
N GLY A 758 -31.46 29.55 -28.97
CA GLY A 758 -32.78 28.96 -29.09
C GLY A 758 -32.82 27.43 -28.93
N ARG A 759 -31.66 26.80 -28.68
CA ARG A 759 -31.56 25.35 -28.44
C ARG A 759 -30.97 25.11 -27.05
N VAL A 760 -31.28 23.95 -26.48
CA VAL A 760 -30.58 23.48 -25.32
C VAL A 760 -29.25 22.83 -25.74
N VAL A 761 -28.16 23.24 -25.13
CA VAL A 761 -26.81 22.77 -25.49
C VAL A 761 -26.19 22.03 -24.31
N VAL A 762 -25.71 20.81 -24.55
CA VAL A 762 -24.86 20.05 -23.63
C VAL A 762 -23.42 20.11 -24.17
N LEU A 763 -22.60 20.91 -23.52
CA LEU A 763 -21.20 21.10 -23.87
C LEU A 763 -20.33 20.25 -22.94
N ASN A 764 -19.70 19.23 -23.50
CA ASN A 764 -18.89 18.29 -22.75
C ASN A 764 -17.42 18.42 -23.11
N PHE A 765 -16.55 18.64 -22.10
CA PHE A 765 -15.10 18.67 -22.27
C PHE A 765 -14.53 17.30 -21.92
N TRP A 766 -13.74 16.71 -22.82
CA TRP A 766 -13.25 15.35 -22.69
C TRP A 766 -11.88 15.13 -23.36
N ALA A 767 -11.25 13.97 -23.12
CA ALA A 767 -9.98 13.59 -23.72
C ALA A 767 -9.88 12.06 -23.91
N THR A 768 -9.08 11.58 -24.86
CA THR A 768 -8.93 10.14 -25.16
C THR A 768 -8.18 9.40 -24.06
N TRP A 769 -7.25 10.06 -23.37
CA TRP A 769 -6.53 9.52 -22.22
C TRP A 769 -7.35 9.53 -20.92
N CYS A 770 -8.53 10.12 -20.91
CA CYS A 770 -9.42 10.21 -19.76
C CYS A 770 -10.36 9.00 -19.70
N SER A 771 -10.05 8.03 -18.85
CA SER A 771 -10.88 6.83 -18.69
C SER A 771 -12.34 7.10 -18.31
N PRO A 772 -12.67 8.03 -17.36
CA PRO A 772 -14.05 8.40 -17.06
C PRO A 772 -14.79 9.04 -18.24
N CYS A 773 -14.07 9.70 -19.17
CA CYS A 773 -14.67 10.29 -20.36
C CYS A 773 -15.20 9.21 -21.30
N GLY A 774 -14.45 8.11 -21.49
CA GLY A 774 -14.93 6.97 -22.28
C GLY A 774 -16.18 6.30 -21.71
N GLU A 775 -16.39 6.37 -20.40
CA GLU A 775 -17.61 5.87 -19.73
C GLU A 775 -18.82 6.78 -19.94
N GLU A 776 -18.60 8.08 -20.09
CA GLU A 776 -19.65 9.09 -20.25
C GLU A 776 -20.14 9.19 -21.70
N LEU A 777 -19.25 9.01 -22.71
CA LEU A 777 -19.60 9.15 -24.12
C LEU A 777 -20.83 8.34 -24.55
N PRO A 778 -21.02 7.07 -24.17
CA PRO A 778 -22.25 6.33 -24.45
C PRO A 778 -23.51 6.93 -23.83
N ALA A 779 -23.39 7.54 -22.64
CA ALA A 779 -24.52 8.19 -21.97
C ALA A 779 -24.94 9.48 -22.71
N LEU A 780 -23.95 10.27 -23.11
CA LEU A 780 -24.15 11.48 -23.94
C LEU A 780 -24.75 11.11 -25.30
N GLN A 781 -24.25 10.04 -25.93
CA GLN A 781 -24.79 9.55 -27.20
C GLN A 781 -26.25 9.10 -27.08
N ALA A 782 -26.63 8.41 -26.01
CA ALA A 782 -28.00 8.00 -25.76
C ALA A 782 -28.92 9.20 -25.55
N VAL A 783 -28.46 10.20 -24.78
CA VAL A 783 -29.23 11.46 -24.58
C VAL A 783 -29.35 12.23 -25.89
N TRP A 784 -28.28 12.32 -26.67
CA TRP A 784 -28.33 12.94 -28.01
C TRP A 784 -29.35 12.24 -28.90
N ALA A 785 -29.31 10.91 -28.99
CA ALA A 785 -30.25 10.17 -29.83
C ALA A 785 -31.72 10.39 -29.45
N ASP A 786 -32.03 10.51 -28.15
CA ASP A 786 -33.40 10.66 -27.66
C ASP A 786 -33.97 12.09 -27.82
N TYR A 787 -33.14 13.14 -27.74
CA TYR A 787 -33.61 14.52 -27.62
C TYR A 787 -33.18 15.42 -28.77
N GLN A 788 -32.36 14.99 -29.76
CA GLN A 788 -31.93 15.82 -30.89
C GLN A 788 -33.13 16.35 -31.71
N ALA A 789 -34.18 15.52 -31.88
CA ALA A 789 -35.42 15.92 -32.58
C ALA A 789 -36.24 17.00 -31.83
N GLN A 790 -35.97 17.16 -30.52
CA GLN A 790 -36.61 18.12 -29.62
C GLN A 790 -35.77 19.40 -29.46
N GLY A 791 -34.70 19.55 -30.24
CA GLY A 791 -33.86 20.76 -30.26
C GLY A 791 -32.64 20.71 -29.35
N LEU A 792 -32.31 19.55 -28.76
CA LEU A 792 -31.04 19.37 -28.02
C LEU A 792 -29.85 19.33 -28.95
N VAL A 793 -28.76 19.99 -28.59
CA VAL A 793 -27.44 19.84 -29.23
C VAL A 793 -26.43 19.35 -28.18
N VAL A 794 -25.82 18.23 -28.44
CA VAL A 794 -24.64 17.77 -27.64
C VAL A 794 -23.39 18.12 -28.44
N VAL A 795 -22.43 18.72 -27.80
CA VAL A 795 -21.14 19.09 -28.39
C VAL A 795 -20.02 18.56 -27.49
N GLY A 796 -19.18 17.68 -28.02
CA GLY A 796 -17.98 17.21 -27.33
C GLY A 796 -16.76 18.05 -27.74
N VAL A 797 -16.09 18.63 -26.79
CA VAL A 797 -14.85 19.40 -26.97
C VAL A 797 -13.65 18.57 -26.52
N ALA A 798 -12.85 18.12 -27.48
CA ALA A 798 -11.62 17.37 -27.17
C ALA A 798 -10.50 18.36 -26.82
N VAL A 799 -9.93 18.21 -25.63
CA VAL A 799 -8.87 19.07 -25.11
C VAL A 799 -7.52 18.32 -25.10
N GLN A 800 -6.45 19.01 -25.50
CA GLN A 800 -5.08 18.45 -25.53
C GLN A 800 -4.93 17.18 -26.37
N GLU A 801 -5.60 17.09 -27.53
CA GLU A 801 -5.72 15.86 -28.30
C GLU A 801 -5.32 16.03 -29.76
N GLY A 802 -4.90 14.92 -30.37
CA GLY A 802 -4.77 14.79 -31.82
C GLY A 802 -6.08 14.39 -32.47
N GLU A 803 -6.30 14.89 -33.71
CA GLU A 803 -7.56 14.62 -34.45
C GLU A 803 -7.74 13.12 -34.76
N ALA A 804 -6.64 12.38 -34.97
CA ALA A 804 -6.67 10.93 -35.28
C ALA A 804 -7.19 10.13 -34.10
N GLU A 805 -6.68 10.40 -32.91
CA GLU A 805 -7.04 9.73 -31.66
C GLU A 805 -8.50 9.99 -31.30
N VAL A 806 -8.96 11.24 -31.48
CA VAL A 806 -10.36 11.63 -31.24
C VAL A 806 -11.31 10.91 -32.19
N ARG A 807 -10.95 10.79 -33.47
CA ARG A 807 -11.74 10.02 -34.45
C ARG A 807 -11.84 8.56 -34.15
N GLU A 808 -10.70 7.94 -33.71
CA GLU A 808 -10.65 6.55 -33.34
C GLU A 808 -11.56 6.26 -32.14
N MET A 809 -11.48 7.06 -31.08
CA MET A 809 -12.31 6.90 -29.89
C MET A 809 -13.79 7.17 -30.16
N ALA A 810 -14.12 8.19 -30.97
CA ALA A 810 -15.48 8.46 -31.38
C ALA A 810 -16.10 7.29 -32.16
N ALA A 811 -15.34 6.67 -33.06
CA ALA A 811 -15.77 5.47 -33.78
C ALA A 811 -15.95 4.27 -32.85
N GLN A 812 -15.04 4.08 -31.90
CA GLN A 812 -15.10 3.00 -30.91
C GLN A 812 -16.38 3.04 -30.06
N PHE A 813 -16.81 4.24 -29.64
CA PHE A 813 -18.01 4.44 -28.80
C PHE A 813 -19.27 4.79 -29.61
N GLY A 814 -19.20 4.81 -30.94
CA GLY A 814 -20.34 5.09 -31.81
C GLY A 814 -20.87 6.52 -31.64
N VAL A 815 -20.02 7.49 -31.37
CA VAL A 815 -20.37 8.88 -31.16
C VAL A 815 -20.77 9.53 -32.50
N THR A 816 -21.99 10.13 -32.54
CA THR A 816 -22.53 10.80 -33.74
C THR A 816 -22.86 12.26 -33.51
N PHE A 817 -22.82 12.74 -32.27
CA PHE A 817 -22.96 14.19 -31.99
C PHE A 817 -21.69 14.96 -32.39
N PRO A 818 -21.81 16.28 -32.63
CA PRO A 818 -20.70 17.15 -33.05
C PRO A 818 -19.51 17.07 -32.09
N LEU A 819 -18.32 16.86 -32.63
CA LEU A 819 -17.05 16.87 -31.91
C LEU A 819 -16.16 18.01 -32.42
N GLY A 820 -15.74 18.86 -31.53
CA GLY A 820 -14.82 19.97 -31.78
C GLY A 820 -13.45 19.74 -31.14
N MET A 821 -12.45 20.40 -31.70
CA MET A 821 -11.05 20.35 -31.22
C MET A 821 -10.68 21.67 -30.55
N ASP A 822 -10.14 21.60 -29.34
CA ASP A 822 -9.61 22.76 -28.59
C ASP A 822 -8.14 22.55 -28.22
N PRO A 823 -7.22 22.42 -29.20
CA PRO A 823 -5.81 22.11 -28.94
C PRO A 823 -5.08 23.22 -28.19
N GLY A 824 -5.59 24.44 -28.21
CA GLY A 824 -5.06 25.58 -27.47
C GLY A 824 -5.74 25.84 -26.13
N GLU A 825 -6.69 24.99 -25.71
CA GLU A 825 -7.49 25.14 -24.50
C GLU A 825 -8.21 26.51 -24.36
N HIS A 826 -8.51 27.18 -25.46
CA HIS A 826 -9.15 28.49 -25.41
C HIS A 826 -10.58 28.42 -24.89
N VAL A 827 -11.36 27.44 -25.37
CA VAL A 827 -12.74 27.22 -24.91
C VAL A 827 -12.73 26.62 -23.51
N ALA A 828 -11.86 25.66 -23.28
CA ALA A 828 -11.66 25.04 -21.96
C ALA A 828 -11.32 26.10 -20.88
N THR A 829 -10.43 27.04 -21.22
CA THR A 829 -10.06 28.14 -20.30
C THR A 829 -11.24 29.12 -20.10
N ALA A 830 -11.99 29.46 -21.16
CA ALA A 830 -13.15 30.37 -21.06
C ALA A 830 -14.25 29.79 -20.14
N TYR A 831 -14.43 28.45 -20.15
CA TYR A 831 -15.37 27.75 -19.29
C TYR A 831 -14.79 27.37 -17.92
N GLY A 832 -13.52 27.69 -17.65
CA GLY A 832 -12.86 27.46 -16.38
C GLY A 832 -12.87 26.00 -16.00
N ILE A 833 -12.69 25.06 -16.96
CA ILE A 833 -12.62 23.63 -16.64
C ILE A 833 -11.37 23.32 -15.84
N THR A 834 -11.52 22.42 -14.87
CA THR A 834 -10.43 22.04 -13.95
C THR A 834 -9.88 20.65 -14.21
N GLY A 835 -10.57 19.93 -15.10
CA GLY A 835 -10.23 18.57 -15.51
C GLY A 835 -11.29 18.03 -16.44
N VAL A 836 -11.07 16.83 -16.96
CA VAL A 836 -12.05 16.14 -17.81
C VAL A 836 -12.50 14.82 -17.16
N PRO A 837 -13.80 14.43 -17.34
CA PRO A 837 -14.84 15.15 -18.06
C PRO A 837 -15.48 16.25 -17.22
N GLU A 838 -15.91 17.33 -17.89
CA GLU A 838 -16.79 18.35 -17.33
C GLU A 838 -17.88 18.69 -18.34
N THR A 839 -19.14 18.82 -17.88
CA THR A 839 -20.31 19.02 -18.76
C THR A 839 -21.12 20.22 -18.32
N PHE A 840 -21.39 21.12 -19.26
CA PHE A 840 -22.23 22.30 -19.07
C PHE A 840 -23.55 22.11 -19.84
N VAL A 841 -24.67 22.30 -19.15
CA VAL A 841 -25.99 22.36 -19.76
C VAL A 841 -26.35 23.86 -19.92
N ILE A 842 -26.57 24.28 -21.14
CA ILE A 842 -26.83 25.67 -21.50
C ILE A 842 -28.29 25.76 -22.01
N ASP A 843 -29.05 26.71 -21.47
CA ASP A 843 -30.44 26.94 -21.84
C ASP A 843 -30.60 27.64 -23.22
N PRO A 844 -31.80 27.69 -23.79
CA PRO A 844 -32.03 28.35 -25.09
C PRO A 844 -31.68 29.85 -25.11
N GLN A 845 -31.62 30.50 -23.94
CA GLN A 845 -31.23 31.91 -23.80
C GLN A 845 -29.70 32.08 -23.78
N GLY A 846 -28.95 30.94 -23.79
CA GLY A 846 -27.49 30.93 -23.76
C GLY A 846 -26.92 31.15 -22.36
N ARG A 847 -27.67 30.76 -21.32
CA ARG A 847 -27.20 30.78 -19.93
C ARG A 847 -26.90 29.37 -19.48
N VAL A 848 -25.90 29.22 -18.61
CA VAL A 848 -25.60 27.94 -18.01
C VAL A 848 -26.73 27.56 -17.04
N ALA A 849 -27.40 26.46 -17.30
CA ALA A 849 -28.41 25.90 -16.41
C ALA A 849 -27.81 24.98 -15.34
N HIS A 850 -26.94 24.05 -15.78
CA HIS A 850 -26.28 23.09 -14.89
C HIS A 850 -24.79 22.92 -15.26
N VAL A 851 -23.97 22.53 -14.27
CA VAL A 851 -22.55 22.20 -14.45
C VAL A 851 -22.26 20.89 -13.73
N HIS A 852 -21.66 19.93 -14.45
CA HIS A 852 -21.20 18.67 -13.90
C HIS A 852 -19.69 18.59 -13.96
N ILE A 853 -19.08 18.26 -12.81
CA ILE A 853 -17.65 18.02 -12.66
C ILE A 853 -17.47 16.52 -12.48
N GLY A 854 -16.80 15.87 -13.41
CA GLY A 854 -16.72 14.42 -13.49
C GLY A 854 -17.84 13.82 -14.36
N PRO A 855 -17.84 12.49 -14.58
CA PRO A 855 -18.76 11.84 -15.49
C PRO A 855 -20.22 11.99 -15.06
N VAL A 856 -21.11 12.35 -16.00
CA VAL A 856 -22.56 12.48 -15.79
C VAL A 856 -23.31 11.30 -16.42
N GLY A 857 -24.30 10.78 -15.72
CA GLY A 857 -25.11 9.65 -16.18
C GLY A 857 -26.31 10.10 -17.04
N ALA A 858 -26.73 9.26 -18.02
CA ALA A 858 -27.85 9.55 -18.89
C ALA A 858 -29.16 9.87 -18.14
N SER A 859 -29.47 9.18 -17.06
CA SER A 859 -30.68 9.40 -16.25
C SER A 859 -30.67 10.73 -15.49
N GLU A 860 -29.51 11.24 -15.12
CA GLU A 860 -29.34 12.53 -14.47
C GLU A 860 -29.53 13.67 -15.49
N LEU A 861 -28.85 13.55 -16.61
CA LEU A 861 -28.92 14.53 -17.68
C LEU A 861 -30.35 14.64 -18.26
N LYS A 862 -31.06 13.51 -18.44
CA LYS A 862 -32.46 13.52 -18.93
C LYS A 862 -33.38 14.28 -17.99
N ARG A 863 -33.31 14.08 -16.68
CA ARG A 863 -34.16 14.81 -15.72
C ARG A 863 -33.93 16.33 -15.76
N GLU A 864 -32.71 16.76 -15.98
CA GLU A 864 -32.37 18.17 -16.06
C GLU A 864 -32.86 18.77 -17.38
N LEU A 865 -32.68 18.04 -18.49
CA LEU A 865 -33.14 18.46 -19.82
C LEU A 865 -34.65 18.57 -19.87
N GLU A 866 -35.40 17.62 -19.30
CA GLU A 866 -36.88 17.69 -19.22
C GLU A 866 -37.34 18.97 -18.53
N SER A 867 -36.68 19.36 -17.43
CA SER A 867 -36.96 20.59 -16.68
C SER A 867 -36.75 21.87 -17.48
N ILE A 868 -35.87 21.84 -18.52
CA ILE A 868 -35.54 22.99 -19.36
C ILE A 868 -36.36 22.99 -20.64
N LEU A 869 -36.64 21.84 -21.25
CA LEU A 869 -37.41 21.68 -22.48
C LEU A 869 -38.90 21.88 -22.28
N GLU A 870 -39.42 21.70 -21.08
CA GLU A 870 -40.82 21.95 -20.70
C GLU A 870 -41.12 23.43 -20.40
N ARG A 871 -40.08 24.27 -20.31
CA ARG A 871 -40.21 25.73 -20.11
C ARG A 871 -40.11 26.49 -21.44
#